data_07f22c5d561107fa65894eed825f5257
#
_entry.id   07f22c5d561107fa65894eed825f5257
#
_cell.length_a   1.000
_cell.length_b   1.000
_cell.length_c   1.000
_cell.angle_alpha   90.00
_cell.angle_beta   90.00
_cell.angle_gamma   90.00
#
_symmetry.space_group_name_H-M   'P 1'
#
loop_
_entity.id
_entity.type
_entity.pdbx_description
1 polymer ?
#
loop_
_entity_poly.entity_id
_entity_poly.type
_entity_poly.pdbx_seq_one_letter_code
_entity_poly.pdbx_strand_id
1 'polypeptide(L)'
;MEAAAVTVTRSATRRRRRQLQGLAAPEARTQEEQEDQEPRPRRRRPGRSIRDGEEETVFREVVSFSPDPLPVRYYDKDTTKPISFYLSSLEELLAWKPRLEDGFNVALEPLACRQPPLSSQRPRTLLCHDMMGGYLDDRFIQGSVVQTPYAFYHWQCIDVFVYFSHHTVTIPPVGWTNTAHRHGVCVLGTFITEWNEGGRLCEAFLAGDERSYQAVADRLVQITQFFRFDGWLINIENSLSLAAVGNMPPFLRYLTTQLHRQVPGGLVLWYDSVVQSGQLKWQDELNQHNRVFFDSCDGFFTNYNWREEHLERMLGQAGERRADVYVGVDVFARGNVVGGRFDTDKSLFTARDSDNRMRGVPEDNGTARPQPVRAQLLPPCPCSSADRFSRALFWRACGTMGVMPSSPQSLELIRKHGFSVALFAPGWVYECLEKKDFFQNQDKFWGRLERYLPTHSICSLPFVTSFCLGMGARRVCYGQEEAVGPWYHLSAQEIQPLFGEHRLGGDGRGWVRTHCCLEDAWHGGSSLLVRGVIPPEVGNVAVRLFSLQAPVPPKIYLSMVYKLEGPTDVTVALELTTGDAGSCHIGGISVLNAETSSRHSLRPLRVPPTKLARWVGRCGRQLSGGWVQHCYEVSLRGCLLLDLLVCFSRPPGSREEESFTCRLGEIQVVDAASLLAPLPQVQAVTISHIRWQPSASEREGPPALLQLSCTLHWSFLLSQVRCFRIHCWGGMSDDSPGRELPRPEMPMFLGLAFATQYRIVDLLVEAAGPGQDRRMEFLVEPVPKEGFRVPQAEWGRAVLLYSAPA
;
A
#
# COMPACT_ATOMS: atom_id res chain seq x y z
N MET A 1 12.94 54.31 -24.18
CA MET A 1 13.92 55.02 -23.32
C MET A 1 14.24 54.03 -22.22
N GLU A 2 15.26 53.44 -22.45
CA GLU A 2 16.61 53.20 -21.88
C GLU A 2 16.53 52.20 -20.74
N ALA A 3 16.91 50.95 -20.89
CA ALA A 3 18.20 50.37 -21.21
C ALA A 3 19.29 50.66 -20.13
N ALA A 4 19.65 49.64 -19.37
CA ALA A 4 21.05 49.36 -19.02
C ALA A 4 21.19 47.91 -18.54
N ALA A 5 21.79 47.12 -19.39
CA ALA A 5 22.45 45.86 -19.14
C ALA A 5 23.82 46.10 -18.52
N VAL A 6 24.28 45.21 -17.63
CA VAL A 6 25.71 44.98 -17.42
C VAL A 6 26.01 43.50 -17.29
N THR A 7 26.92 43.11 -18.06
CA THR A 7 27.46 41.84 -18.52
C THR A 7 28.53 41.30 -17.55
N VAL A 8 28.48 39.99 -17.34
CA VAL A 8 29.52 38.93 -17.33
C VAL A 8 31.01 39.34 -17.16
N THR A 9 31.73 38.59 -16.32
CA THR A 9 32.92 37.88 -16.77
C THR A 9 33.30 36.69 -15.89
N ARG A 10 33.66 35.61 -16.59
CA ARG A 10 34.36 34.40 -16.14
C ARG A 10 35.81 34.74 -15.79
N SER A 11 36.38 34.02 -14.82
CA SER A 11 37.75 33.51 -15.01
C SER A 11 38.07 32.39 -14.05
N ALA A 12 38.66 31.34 -14.60
CA ALA A 12 39.23 30.17 -13.96
C ALA A 12 40.68 30.49 -13.50
N THR A 13 41.23 29.84 -12.51
CA THR A 13 42.44 28.98 -12.57
C THR A 13 43.03 28.60 -11.21
N ARG A 14 43.24 27.28 -11.08
CA ARG A 14 44.42 26.54 -10.61
C ARG A 14 45.21 26.90 -9.34
N ARG A 15 45.31 25.86 -8.47
CA ARG A 15 46.48 25.29 -7.73
C ARG A 15 47.36 26.18 -6.87
N ARG A 16 47.53 25.81 -5.58
CA ARG A 16 48.78 25.30 -5.05
C ARG A 16 48.71 24.88 -3.57
N ARG A 17 49.40 23.78 -3.31
CA ARG A 17 49.83 23.16 -2.05
C ARG A 17 50.77 24.06 -1.24
N ARG A 18 50.78 24.01 0.14
CA ARG A 18 51.85 23.84 1.12
C ARG A 18 51.36 24.35 2.46
N GLN A 19 51.34 23.49 3.48
CA GLN A 19 52.34 23.24 4.53
C GLN A 19 52.67 24.48 5.38
N LEU A 20 52.44 24.32 6.70
CA LEU A 20 53.33 24.48 7.86
C LEU A 20 52.47 24.66 9.13
N GLN A 21 52.55 23.69 10.10
CA GLN A 21 53.30 23.83 11.39
C GLN A 21 52.84 25.02 12.22
N GLY A 22 52.37 24.96 13.45
CA GLY A 22 52.66 24.19 14.62
C GLY A 22 52.47 25.07 15.83
N LEU A 23 52.39 24.53 17.03
CA LEU A 23 52.51 25.09 18.41
C LEU A 23 51.30 24.70 19.27
N ALA A 24 51.39 23.71 20.11
CA ALA A 24 52.06 23.53 21.40
C ALA A 24 51.10 23.76 22.59
N ALA A 25 51.04 22.75 23.43
CA ALA A 25 50.25 22.52 24.64
C ALA A 25 50.71 23.36 25.86
N PRO A 26 50.14 23.24 27.08
CA PRO A 26 50.66 22.32 28.10
C PRO A 26 49.56 21.60 28.94
N GLU A 27 49.75 20.37 29.25
CA GLU A 27 50.22 19.60 30.43
C GLU A 27 49.55 19.82 31.80
N ALA A 28 49.10 18.67 32.38
CA ALA A 28 49.41 18.22 33.75
C ALA A 28 48.77 16.82 33.92
N ARG A 29 49.47 15.72 33.98
CA ARG A 29 50.07 14.97 35.13
C ARG A 29 48.99 14.52 36.14
N THR A 30 48.92 13.29 36.64
CA THR A 30 49.74 12.06 36.76
C THR A 30 48.84 10.96 37.34
N GLN A 31 48.94 9.68 37.06
CA GLN A 31 49.62 8.68 37.89
C GLN A 31 49.54 7.29 37.25
N GLU A 32 50.64 6.61 37.43
CA GLU A 32 51.02 5.29 36.97
C GLU A 32 50.33 4.17 37.72
N GLU A 33 50.16 2.99 37.06
CA GLU A 33 50.48 1.71 37.66
C GLU A 33 50.72 0.64 36.52
N GLN A 34 51.85 0.16 36.58
CA GLN A 34 52.69 -1.02 36.20
C GLN A 34 52.08 -2.15 35.34
N GLU A 35 52.85 -2.44 34.35
CA GLU A 35 53.23 -3.58 33.56
C GLU A 35 52.88 -4.99 34.09
N ASP A 36 52.48 -5.85 33.10
CA ASP A 36 53.10 -7.17 33.00
C ASP A 36 53.24 -7.56 31.51
N GLN A 37 54.45 -8.00 31.15
CA GLN A 37 54.90 -8.39 29.82
C GLN A 37 54.69 -9.89 29.65
N GLU A 38 54.14 -10.30 28.48
CA GLU A 38 54.44 -11.60 27.92
C GLU A 38 54.48 -11.62 26.37
N PRO A 39 55.11 -12.59 25.67
CA PRO A 39 55.99 -12.29 24.57
C PRO A 39 55.37 -12.49 23.16
N ARG A 40 55.88 -11.77 22.16
CA ARG A 40 55.56 -11.85 20.73
C ARG A 40 55.90 -13.23 20.13
N PRO A 41 54.99 -13.85 19.34
CA PRO A 41 55.34 -14.92 18.44
C PRO A 41 55.67 -14.43 17.01
N ARG A 42 56.55 -15.17 16.39
CA ARG A 42 57.24 -14.96 15.13
C ARG A 42 56.31 -14.91 13.90
N ARG A 43 56.66 -14.03 12.93
CA ARG A 43 56.12 -14.02 11.55
C ARG A 43 56.27 -15.39 10.87
N ARG A 44 55.12 -15.94 10.39
CA ARG A 44 55.06 -16.97 9.38
C ARG A 44 54.55 -16.41 8.04
N ARG A 45 55.11 -16.88 6.94
CA ARG A 45 54.85 -16.53 5.53
C ARG A 45 53.41 -16.86 5.10
N PRO A 46 52.83 -16.18 4.07
CA PRO A 46 51.47 -16.42 3.66
C PRO A 46 51.31 -17.75 2.92
N GLY A 47 50.49 -18.63 3.47
CA GLY A 47 49.97 -19.81 2.80
C GLY A 47 48.63 -19.45 2.12
N ARG A 48 48.35 -20.09 1.01
CA ARG A 48 47.18 -20.02 0.15
C ARG A 48 45.87 -19.85 0.93
N SER A 49 45.04 -18.85 0.52
CA SER A 49 43.70 -18.68 1.01
C SER A 49 42.81 -19.88 0.66
N ILE A 50 42.43 -20.62 1.68
CA ILE A 50 41.22 -21.44 1.69
C ILE A 50 40.07 -20.45 1.84
N ARG A 51 39.06 -20.53 0.99
CA ARG A 51 37.81 -19.80 1.14
C ARG A 51 37.26 -20.13 2.52
N ASP A 52 37.13 -19.13 3.37
CA ASP A 52 36.41 -19.23 4.65
C ASP A 52 35.00 -19.69 4.35
N GLY A 53 34.64 -20.89 4.83
CA GLY A 53 33.26 -21.34 4.85
C GLY A 53 32.47 -20.43 5.77
N GLU A 54 31.37 -19.89 5.27
CA GLU A 54 30.39 -19.20 6.09
C GLU A 54 29.99 -20.14 7.23
N GLU A 55 30.20 -19.72 8.48
CA GLU A 55 29.73 -20.47 9.66
C GLU A 55 28.20 -20.50 9.63
N GLU A 56 27.64 -21.67 9.40
CA GLU A 56 26.21 -21.94 9.42
C GLU A 56 25.67 -21.61 10.82
N THR A 57 24.69 -20.67 10.91
CA THR A 57 24.09 -20.30 12.19
C THR A 57 23.21 -21.45 12.69
N VAL A 58 23.65 -22.17 13.69
CA VAL A 58 22.96 -23.36 14.24
C VAL A 58 22.35 -23.04 15.62
N PHE A 59 21.03 -23.16 15.72
CA PHE A 59 20.27 -23.06 16.96
C PHE A 59 19.98 -24.46 17.50
N ARG A 60 20.14 -24.67 18.81
CA ARG A 60 19.87 -25.96 19.48
C ARG A 60 18.75 -25.80 20.48
N GLU A 61 17.75 -26.65 20.41
CA GLU A 61 16.53 -26.57 21.23
C GLU A 61 16.16 -27.94 21.78
N VAL A 62 15.74 -28.00 23.04
CA VAL A 62 15.08 -29.16 23.60
C VAL A 62 13.59 -28.91 23.61
N VAL A 63 12.80 -29.77 23.00
CA VAL A 63 11.34 -29.63 22.91
C VAL A 63 10.73 -29.46 24.30
N SER A 64 10.03 -28.36 24.52
CA SER A 64 9.32 -28.02 25.75
C SER A 64 7.91 -27.56 25.42
N PHE A 65 6.92 -28.04 26.17
CA PHE A 65 5.51 -27.67 25.99
C PHE A 65 5.05 -26.56 26.94
N SER A 66 5.97 -25.86 27.59
CA SER A 66 5.72 -24.72 28.48
C SER A 66 6.30 -23.42 27.91
N PRO A 67 5.79 -22.93 26.78
CA PRO A 67 6.34 -21.73 26.16
C PRO A 67 5.96 -20.47 26.94
N ASP A 68 6.85 -19.47 26.89
CA ASP A 68 6.51 -18.13 27.38
C ASP A 68 5.30 -17.55 26.64
N PRO A 69 4.41 -16.84 27.33
CA PRO A 69 3.26 -16.21 26.70
C PRO A 69 3.70 -15.12 25.72
N LEU A 70 3.10 -15.11 24.52
CA LEU A 70 3.30 -14.02 23.56
C LEU A 70 2.57 -12.75 24.04
N PRO A 71 3.12 -11.55 23.80
CA PRO A 71 2.45 -10.30 24.12
C PRO A 71 1.14 -10.13 23.34
N VAL A 72 0.00 -10.13 24.02
CA VAL A 72 -1.36 -10.14 23.43
C VAL A 72 -1.60 -8.99 22.45
N ARG A 73 -0.95 -7.84 22.63
CA ARG A 73 -1.11 -6.67 21.74
C ARG A 73 -0.66 -6.94 20.31
N TYR A 74 0.38 -7.76 20.12
CA TYR A 74 1.09 -7.94 18.85
C TYR A 74 0.71 -9.24 18.13
N TYR A 75 0.03 -10.14 18.80
CA TYR A 75 -0.32 -11.44 18.27
C TYR A 75 -1.78 -11.77 18.47
N ASP A 76 -2.39 -12.30 17.43
CA ASP A 76 -3.75 -12.81 17.53
C ASP A 76 -3.83 -13.98 18.54
N LYS A 77 -4.80 -13.93 19.45
CA LYS A 77 -4.91 -14.88 20.56
C LYS A 77 -5.19 -16.32 20.11
N ASP A 78 -5.88 -16.48 18.97
CA ASP A 78 -6.33 -17.77 18.46
C ASP A 78 -5.31 -18.40 17.52
N THR A 79 -4.66 -17.58 16.66
CA THR A 79 -3.74 -18.05 15.61
C THR A 79 -2.28 -17.79 15.92
N THR A 80 -1.93 -17.00 16.92
CA THR A 80 -0.58 -16.51 17.23
C THR A 80 0.12 -15.77 16.09
N LYS A 81 -0.62 -15.36 15.06
CA LYS A 81 -0.11 -14.56 13.94
C LYS A 81 0.10 -13.11 14.38
N PRO A 82 1.13 -12.42 13.82
CA PRO A 82 1.32 -11.00 14.09
C PRO A 82 0.14 -10.17 13.57
N ILE A 83 -0.31 -9.23 14.40
CA ILE A 83 -1.39 -8.30 14.06
C ILE A 83 -0.95 -6.85 14.23
N SER A 84 -1.53 -5.95 13.45
CA SER A 84 -1.46 -4.52 13.70
C SER A 84 -2.21 -4.17 14.99
N PHE A 85 -1.87 -3.05 15.59
CA PHE A 85 -2.46 -2.60 16.84
C PHE A 85 -2.76 -1.10 16.83
N TYR A 86 -3.53 -0.66 17.79
CA TYR A 86 -3.86 0.73 18.07
C TYR A 86 -3.54 1.05 19.55
N LEU A 87 -3.52 2.34 19.87
CA LEU A 87 -3.39 2.79 21.25
C LEU A 87 -4.72 3.41 21.69
N SER A 88 -5.19 3.04 22.88
CA SER A 88 -6.53 3.38 23.35
C SER A 88 -6.53 4.51 24.39
N SER A 89 -5.35 4.95 24.87
CA SER A 89 -5.26 5.97 25.90
C SER A 89 -4.04 6.87 25.71
N LEU A 90 -4.06 8.03 26.38
CA LEU A 90 -2.95 8.97 26.41
C LEU A 90 -1.71 8.36 27.09
N GLU A 91 -1.91 7.55 28.15
CA GLU A 91 -0.84 6.86 28.86
C GLU A 91 -0.14 5.85 27.95
N GLU A 92 -0.90 5.08 27.18
CA GLU A 92 -0.33 4.15 26.19
C GLU A 92 0.50 4.89 25.13
N LEU A 93 -0.01 6.02 24.64
CA LEU A 93 0.69 6.86 23.66
C LEU A 93 2.01 7.38 24.25
N LEU A 94 1.98 8.00 25.42
CA LEU A 94 3.16 8.60 26.05
C LEU A 94 4.19 7.55 26.48
N ALA A 95 3.75 6.36 26.88
CA ALA A 95 4.60 5.25 27.28
C ALA A 95 5.17 4.46 26.10
N TRP A 96 4.65 4.66 24.87
CA TRP A 96 5.07 3.88 23.70
C TRP A 96 6.56 4.06 23.40
N LYS A 97 7.25 2.97 23.17
CA LYS A 97 8.64 2.88 22.71
C LYS A 97 8.76 1.71 21.73
N PRO A 98 9.63 1.81 20.73
CA PRO A 98 9.87 0.72 19.78
C PRO A 98 10.25 -0.58 20.50
N ARG A 99 9.62 -1.69 20.09
CA ARG A 99 9.91 -3.06 20.50
C ARG A 99 10.22 -3.93 19.29
N LEU A 100 10.74 -5.12 19.53
CA LEU A 100 11.06 -6.06 18.44
C LEU A 100 9.80 -6.44 17.64
N GLU A 101 8.68 -6.66 18.32
CA GLU A 101 7.39 -7.01 17.72
C GLU A 101 6.83 -5.91 16.82
N ASP A 102 7.08 -4.65 17.14
CA ASP A 102 6.68 -3.52 16.29
C ASP A 102 7.28 -3.60 14.87
N GLY A 103 8.42 -4.26 14.73
CA GLY A 103 9.10 -4.46 13.45
C GLY A 103 8.26 -5.21 12.41
N PHE A 104 7.25 -5.99 12.81
CA PHE A 104 6.31 -6.60 11.86
C PHE A 104 5.48 -5.56 11.11
N ASN A 105 5.12 -4.45 11.75
CA ASN A 105 4.25 -3.41 11.16
C ASN A 105 5.03 -2.26 10.50
N VAL A 106 6.36 -2.33 10.36
CA VAL A 106 7.19 -1.32 9.70
C VAL A 106 7.11 -1.46 8.18
N ALA A 107 6.74 -0.38 7.48
CA ALA A 107 6.62 -0.40 6.03
C ALA A 107 7.97 -0.63 5.34
N LEU A 108 7.99 -1.53 4.36
CA LEU A 108 9.14 -1.84 3.51
C LEU A 108 9.25 -0.84 2.34
N GLU A 109 8.11 -0.52 1.73
CA GLU A 109 8.04 0.34 0.54
C GLU A 109 8.13 1.82 0.92
N PRO A 110 9.09 2.57 0.38
CA PRO A 110 9.06 4.03 0.47
C PRO A 110 7.95 4.59 -0.43
N LEU A 111 7.44 5.79 -0.10
CA LEU A 111 6.48 6.49 -0.94
C LEU A 111 7.07 6.71 -2.35
N ALA A 112 6.45 6.11 -3.38
CA ALA A 112 6.93 6.22 -4.74
C ALA A 112 6.79 7.65 -5.29
N CYS A 113 7.80 8.08 -6.06
CA CYS A 113 7.74 9.36 -6.78
C CYS A 113 6.57 9.38 -7.77
N ARG A 114 5.87 10.52 -7.84
CA ARG A 114 4.69 10.69 -8.65
C ARG A 114 4.61 12.04 -9.35
N GLN A 115 3.81 12.13 -10.41
CA GLN A 115 3.47 13.36 -11.10
C GLN A 115 1.94 13.51 -11.27
N PRO A 116 1.35 14.67 -10.96
CA PRO A 116 2.01 15.79 -10.30
C PRO A 116 2.37 15.44 -8.82
N PRO A 117 3.39 16.11 -8.25
CA PRO A 117 3.75 15.89 -6.86
C PRO A 117 2.63 16.34 -5.91
N LEU A 118 2.58 15.78 -4.70
CA LEU A 118 1.57 16.16 -3.68
C LEU A 118 1.63 17.64 -3.31
N SER A 119 2.80 18.28 -3.40
CA SER A 119 2.98 19.72 -3.17
C SER A 119 2.42 20.61 -4.28
N SER A 120 1.92 20.05 -5.38
CA SER A 120 1.30 20.83 -6.47
C SER A 120 -0.02 21.48 -6.03
N GLN A 121 -0.40 22.55 -6.71
CA GLN A 121 -1.69 23.24 -6.49
C GLN A 121 -2.89 22.51 -7.12
N ARG A 122 -2.69 21.31 -7.66
CA ARG A 122 -3.77 20.49 -8.19
C ARG A 122 -4.69 20.02 -7.07
N PRO A 123 -6.03 20.17 -7.20
CA PRO A 123 -6.96 19.56 -6.27
C PRO A 123 -6.75 18.04 -6.13
N ARG A 124 -6.74 17.56 -4.90
CA ARG A 124 -6.42 16.17 -4.54
C ARG A 124 -7.67 15.35 -4.26
N THR A 125 -7.52 14.04 -4.24
CA THR A 125 -8.53 13.10 -3.73
C THR A 125 -7.97 12.41 -2.49
N LEU A 126 -8.66 12.56 -1.37
CA LEU A 126 -8.43 11.85 -0.12
C LEU A 126 -9.44 10.72 -0.01
N LEU A 127 -8.98 9.52 0.33
CA LEU A 127 -9.80 8.37 0.67
C LEU A 127 -9.69 8.09 2.16
N CYS A 128 -10.75 8.32 2.92
CA CYS A 128 -10.81 8.00 4.35
C CYS A 128 -11.45 6.62 4.52
N HIS A 129 -10.62 5.61 4.75
CA HIS A 129 -11.04 4.23 4.91
C HIS A 129 -11.48 3.98 6.34
N ASP A 130 -12.78 3.96 6.58
CA ASP A 130 -13.39 3.63 7.86
C ASP A 130 -13.40 2.11 8.05
N MET A 131 -12.62 1.61 9.00
CA MET A 131 -12.48 0.17 9.28
C MET A 131 -13.55 -0.38 10.22
N MET A 132 -14.49 0.45 10.71
CA MET A 132 -15.53 0.01 11.65
C MET A 132 -16.57 -0.94 11.04
N GLY A 133 -16.61 -1.09 9.73
CA GLY A 133 -17.56 -1.92 9.00
C GLY A 133 -17.40 -3.44 9.13
N GLY A 134 -16.39 -3.94 9.81
CA GLY A 134 -16.25 -5.36 10.13
C GLY A 134 -15.42 -6.20 9.15
N TYR A 135 -14.54 -5.61 8.37
CA TYR A 135 -13.57 -6.32 7.52
C TYR A 135 -12.14 -6.24 8.08
N LEU A 136 -11.95 -6.77 9.26
CA LEU A 136 -10.73 -6.67 10.06
C LEU A 136 -9.59 -7.62 9.64
N ASP A 137 -9.69 -8.32 8.51
CA ASP A 137 -8.66 -9.25 8.04
C ASP A 137 -7.35 -8.56 7.67
N ASP A 138 -7.38 -7.25 7.39
CA ASP A 138 -6.24 -6.40 7.11
C ASP A 138 -5.30 -6.19 8.31
N ARG A 139 -5.78 -6.50 9.54
CA ARG A 139 -4.95 -6.49 10.75
C ARG A 139 -3.86 -7.57 10.75
N PHE A 140 -4.06 -8.68 10.02
CA PHE A 140 -3.08 -9.76 9.91
C PHE A 140 -1.92 -9.37 9.02
N ILE A 141 -0.81 -8.98 9.61
CA ILE A 141 0.37 -8.44 8.91
C ILE A 141 0.95 -9.42 7.89
N GLN A 142 0.92 -10.72 8.19
CA GLN A 142 1.42 -11.80 7.32
C GLN A 142 0.32 -12.45 6.49
N GLY A 143 -0.84 -11.80 6.40
CA GLY A 143 -1.98 -12.27 5.65
C GLY A 143 -2.86 -13.29 6.37
N SER A 144 -3.98 -13.61 5.72
CA SER A 144 -5.02 -14.51 6.24
C SER A 144 -5.51 -15.46 5.13
N VAL A 145 -6.40 -16.37 5.51
CA VAL A 145 -7.02 -17.34 4.59
C VAL A 145 -8.47 -16.98 4.26
N VAL A 146 -8.83 -15.72 4.34
CA VAL A 146 -10.17 -15.24 4.04
C VAL A 146 -10.49 -15.38 2.55
N GLN A 147 -11.69 -15.88 2.24
CA GLN A 147 -12.09 -16.18 0.86
C GLN A 147 -12.46 -14.94 0.05
N THR A 148 -13.12 -13.96 0.66
CA THR A 148 -13.58 -12.72 0.01
C THR A 148 -13.21 -11.51 0.86
N PRO A 149 -11.92 -11.13 0.94
CA PRO A 149 -11.50 -9.96 1.69
C PRO A 149 -11.93 -8.67 0.99
N TYR A 150 -11.99 -7.58 1.77
CA TYR A 150 -12.04 -6.26 1.17
C TYR A 150 -10.75 -5.96 0.42
N ALA A 151 -10.86 -5.40 -0.79
CA ALA A 151 -9.73 -4.95 -1.60
C ALA A 151 -10.02 -3.59 -2.23
N PHE A 152 -9.06 -2.67 -2.12
CA PHE A 152 -9.05 -1.41 -2.86
C PHE A 152 -7.92 -1.46 -3.90
N TYR A 153 -8.19 -1.04 -5.15
CA TYR A 153 -7.22 -1.13 -6.22
C TYR A 153 -7.27 0.02 -7.25
N HIS A 154 -8.06 1.07 -6.99
CA HIS A 154 -8.13 2.28 -7.83
C HIS A 154 -7.18 3.38 -7.33
N TRP A 155 -5.95 3.00 -6.96
CA TRP A 155 -4.96 3.87 -6.33
C TRP A 155 -4.58 5.10 -7.16
N GLN A 156 -4.57 4.99 -8.48
CA GLN A 156 -4.21 6.10 -9.38
C GLN A 156 -5.18 7.28 -9.30
N CYS A 157 -6.38 7.07 -8.75
CA CYS A 157 -7.41 8.10 -8.59
C CYS A 157 -7.37 8.82 -7.24
N ILE A 158 -6.49 8.40 -6.31
CA ILE A 158 -6.39 9.01 -4.98
C ILE A 158 -4.98 9.51 -4.70
N ASP A 159 -4.86 10.52 -3.87
CA ASP A 159 -3.62 11.19 -3.51
C ASP A 159 -3.21 10.93 -2.06
N VAL A 160 -4.19 10.82 -1.18
CA VAL A 160 -4.03 10.59 0.26
C VAL A 160 -4.97 9.49 0.71
N PHE A 161 -4.46 8.54 1.46
CA PHE A 161 -5.23 7.47 2.10
C PHE A 161 -5.17 7.64 3.62
N VAL A 162 -6.32 7.71 4.27
CA VAL A 162 -6.42 7.76 5.74
C VAL A 162 -6.97 6.44 6.24
N TYR A 163 -6.22 5.75 7.09
CA TYR A 163 -6.74 4.59 7.81
C TYR A 163 -7.44 5.05 9.08
N PHE A 164 -8.76 5.03 9.03
CA PHE A 164 -9.61 5.61 10.07
C PHE A 164 -10.21 4.53 10.99
N SER A 165 -10.20 4.80 12.30
CA SER A 165 -10.96 4.06 13.29
C SER A 165 -11.32 4.98 14.46
N HIS A 166 -12.16 4.49 15.39
CA HIS A 166 -12.55 5.19 16.61
C HIS A 166 -11.63 4.92 17.83
N HIS A 167 -10.43 4.35 17.59
CA HIS A 167 -9.42 4.24 18.65
C HIS A 167 -8.59 5.53 18.71
N THR A 168 -8.19 5.94 19.92
CA THR A 168 -7.49 7.21 20.16
C THR A 168 -6.32 7.46 19.20
N VAL A 169 -5.46 6.42 18.99
CA VAL A 169 -4.36 6.48 18.03
C VAL A 169 -4.41 5.25 17.15
N THR A 170 -4.68 5.44 15.89
CA THR A 170 -4.76 4.37 14.89
C THR A 170 -3.52 4.40 14.01
N ILE A 171 -2.67 3.38 14.14
CA ILE A 171 -1.49 3.17 13.32
C ILE A 171 -1.92 2.37 12.09
N PRO A 172 -1.68 2.84 10.85
CA PRO A 172 -2.05 2.10 9.65
C PRO A 172 -1.38 0.72 9.63
N PRO A 173 -2.14 -0.37 9.34
CA PRO A 173 -1.53 -1.67 9.09
C PRO A 173 -0.55 -1.58 7.91
N VAL A 174 0.61 -2.23 8.05
CA VAL A 174 1.69 -2.18 7.06
C VAL A 174 1.26 -2.59 5.64
N GLY A 175 0.24 -3.44 5.52
CA GLY A 175 -0.34 -3.82 4.23
C GLY A 175 -0.85 -2.63 3.45
N TRP A 176 -1.56 -1.71 4.11
CA TRP A 176 -2.05 -0.48 3.50
C TRP A 176 -0.91 0.47 3.15
N THR A 177 0.04 0.68 4.06
CA THR A 177 1.17 1.57 3.82
C THR A 177 2.03 1.09 2.65
N ASN A 178 2.44 -0.19 2.62
CA ASN A 178 3.21 -0.74 1.51
C ASN A 178 2.50 -0.61 0.16
N THR A 179 1.20 -0.92 0.13
CA THR A 179 0.43 -0.89 -1.11
C THR A 179 0.21 0.53 -1.61
N ALA A 180 -0.20 1.45 -0.74
CA ALA A 180 -0.39 2.85 -1.08
C ALA A 180 0.92 3.52 -1.55
N HIS A 181 2.01 3.30 -0.83
CA HIS A 181 3.34 3.84 -1.17
C HIS A 181 3.82 3.35 -2.54
N ARG A 182 3.62 2.07 -2.86
CA ARG A 182 3.94 1.51 -4.19
C ARG A 182 3.21 2.22 -5.31
N HIS A 183 2.01 2.74 -5.04
CA HIS A 183 1.19 3.51 -5.97
C HIS A 183 1.41 5.03 -5.90
N GLY A 184 2.33 5.53 -5.07
CA GLY A 184 2.59 6.96 -4.89
C GLY A 184 1.51 7.69 -4.09
N VAL A 185 0.80 7.00 -3.20
CA VAL A 185 -0.26 7.53 -2.34
C VAL A 185 0.25 7.67 -0.91
N CYS A 186 0.10 8.89 -0.36
CA CYS A 186 0.44 9.24 1.01
C CYS A 186 -0.52 8.56 2.00
N VAL A 187 -0.02 8.04 3.13
CA VAL A 187 -0.81 7.31 4.14
C VAL A 187 -0.82 8.04 5.47
N LEU A 188 -2.01 8.29 6.00
CA LEU A 188 -2.19 8.92 7.31
C LEU A 188 -2.84 7.95 8.31
N GLY A 189 -2.35 7.99 9.53
CA GLY A 189 -3.05 7.45 10.69
C GLY A 189 -4.11 8.43 11.21
N THR A 190 -4.85 8.02 12.25
CA THR A 190 -5.88 8.86 12.89
C THR A 190 -5.54 9.07 14.35
N PHE A 191 -5.57 10.32 14.81
CA PHE A 191 -5.63 10.69 16.22
C PHE A 191 -7.03 11.25 16.47
N ILE A 192 -7.86 10.51 17.20
CA ILE A 192 -9.26 10.85 17.42
C ILE A 192 -9.58 10.91 18.91
N THR A 193 -10.40 11.89 19.26
CA THR A 193 -11.03 12.00 20.59
C THR A 193 -12.50 12.32 20.42
N GLU A 194 -13.36 11.63 21.16
CA GLU A 194 -14.81 11.72 21.02
C GLU A 194 -15.47 11.80 22.39
N TRP A 195 -16.58 12.50 22.43
CA TRP A 195 -17.48 12.59 23.57
C TRP A 195 -16.78 13.05 24.87
N ASN A 196 -17.34 12.68 26.02
CA ASN A 196 -16.85 13.10 27.34
C ASN A 196 -15.47 12.50 27.68
N GLU A 197 -15.16 11.30 27.21
CA GLU A 197 -13.87 10.68 27.45
C GLU A 197 -12.78 11.35 26.63
N GLY A 198 -13.06 11.64 25.37
CA GLY A 198 -12.18 12.42 24.51
C GLY A 198 -11.92 13.82 25.06
N GLY A 199 -12.97 14.46 25.62
CA GLY A 199 -12.84 15.77 26.30
C GLY A 199 -11.85 15.71 27.47
N ARG A 200 -11.92 14.68 28.33
CA ARG A 200 -10.98 14.50 29.45
C ARG A 200 -9.56 14.25 28.95
N LEU A 201 -9.42 13.44 27.89
CA LEU A 201 -8.11 13.19 27.28
C LEU A 201 -7.51 14.50 26.72
N CYS A 202 -8.28 15.30 26.01
CA CYS A 202 -7.84 16.62 25.50
C CYS A 202 -7.44 17.58 26.63
N GLU A 203 -8.24 17.68 27.70
CA GLU A 203 -7.90 18.51 28.85
C GLU A 203 -6.57 18.08 29.49
N ALA A 204 -6.30 16.78 29.56
CA ALA A 204 -5.08 16.25 30.19
C ALA A 204 -3.78 16.70 29.50
N PHE A 205 -3.80 16.91 28.17
CA PHE A 205 -2.57 17.32 27.47
C PHE A 205 -2.62 18.73 26.89
N LEU A 206 -3.80 19.33 26.70
CA LEU A 206 -3.94 20.67 26.13
C LEU A 206 -4.17 21.78 27.18
N ALA A 207 -4.83 21.48 28.32
CA ALA A 207 -5.08 22.51 29.33
C ALA A 207 -3.86 22.81 30.22
N GLY A 208 -2.80 21.99 30.10
CA GLY A 208 -1.54 22.13 30.83
C GLY A 208 -0.57 23.12 30.19
N ASP A 209 0.70 22.93 30.51
CA ASP A 209 1.80 23.71 29.94
C ASP A 209 2.16 23.23 28.51
N GLU A 210 3.03 23.99 27.86
CA GLU A 210 3.49 23.71 26.50
C GLU A 210 4.13 22.30 26.37
N ARG A 211 4.84 21.84 27.39
CA ARG A 211 5.52 20.53 27.39
C ARG A 211 4.53 19.38 27.28
N SER A 212 3.33 19.55 27.83
CA SER A 212 2.30 18.51 27.82
C SER A 212 1.83 18.19 26.40
N TYR A 213 1.50 19.19 25.60
CA TYR A 213 1.10 18.96 24.21
C TYR A 213 2.27 18.65 23.27
N GLN A 214 3.47 19.20 23.57
CA GLN A 214 4.68 18.84 22.82
C GLN A 214 5.03 17.36 22.99
N ALA A 215 4.90 16.81 24.20
CA ALA A 215 5.16 15.39 24.45
C ALA A 215 4.25 14.47 23.61
N VAL A 216 2.98 14.84 23.47
CA VAL A 216 2.03 14.11 22.59
C VAL A 216 2.44 14.21 21.14
N ALA A 217 2.73 15.42 20.65
CA ALA A 217 3.16 15.64 19.27
C ALA A 217 4.44 14.88 18.93
N ASP A 218 5.46 14.96 19.81
CA ASP A 218 6.73 14.25 19.63
C ASP A 218 6.52 12.72 19.56
N ARG A 219 5.59 12.19 20.35
CA ARG A 219 5.28 10.76 20.31
C ARG A 219 4.58 10.35 19.03
N LEU A 220 3.64 11.16 18.54
CA LEU A 220 2.97 10.93 17.23
C LEU A 220 4.01 10.96 16.09
N VAL A 221 4.95 11.91 16.10
CA VAL A 221 6.02 11.99 15.11
C VAL A 221 6.95 10.76 15.17
N GLN A 222 7.34 10.32 16.38
CA GLN A 222 8.17 9.12 16.56
C GLN A 222 7.48 7.86 16.03
N ILE A 223 6.17 7.70 16.27
CA ILE A 223 5.37 6.59 15.73
C ILE A 223 5.36 6.63 14.21
N THR A 224 5.08 7.81 13.62
CA THR A 224 5.08 7.98 12.16
C THR A 224 6.42 7.59 11.54
N GLN A 225 7.52 8.11 12.10
CA GLN A 225 8.87 7.83 11.62
C GLN A 225 9.23 6.35 11.74
N PHE A 226 8.88 5.71 12.86
CA PHE A 226 9.20 4.32 13.11
C PHE A 226 8.45 3.38 12.15
N PHE A 227 7.12 3.53 12.01
CA PHE A 227 6.29 2.69 11.14
C PHE A 227 6.32 3.10 9.66
N ARG A 228 6.92 4.26 9.34
CA ARG A 228 7.14 4.78 7.98
C ARG A 228 5.86 5.05 7.19
N PHE A 229 4.85 5.58 7.84
CA PHE A 229 3.71 6.22 7.18
C PHE A 229 3.88 7.75 7.20
N ASP A 230 2.93 8.54 6.65
CA ASP A 230 3.25 9.92 6.24
C ASP A 230 2.58 10.99 7.09
N GLY A 231 1.82 10.67 8.12
CA GLY A 231 1.25 11.68 9.01
C GLY A 231 -0.09 11.34 9.62
N TRP A 232 -0.90 12.38 9.95
CA TRP A 232 -2.05 12.22 10.82
C TRP A 232 -3.27 13.01 10.34
N LEU A 233 -4.44 12.38 10.44
CA LEU A 233 -5.72 13.06 10.55
C LEU A 233 -6.00 13.32 12.04
N ILE A 234 -6.10 14.59 12.42
CA ILE A 234 -6.46 15.02 13.78
C ILE A 234 -7.95 15.28 13.82
N ASN A 235 -8.66 14.42 14.53
CA ASN A 235 -10.13 14.41 14.59
C ASN A 235 -10.61 14.57 16.04
N ILE A 236 -11.00 15.79 16.43
CA ILE A 236 -11.41 16.12 17.79
C ILE A 236 -12.92 16.35 17.82
N GLU A 237 -13.69 15.34 18.25
CA GLU A 237 -15.15 15.39 18.28
C GLU A 237 -15.70 15.46 19.72
N ASN A 238 -15.17 16.44 20.46
CA ASN A 238 -15.63 16.78 21.81
C ASN A 238 -15.41 18.27 22.09
N SER A 239 -16.19 18.83 23.02
CA SER A 239 -15.97 20.20 23.49
C SER A 239 -14.65 20.32 24.27
N LEU A 240 -14.02 21.49 24.21
CA LEU A 240 -12.77 21.84 24.87
C LEU A 240 -12.98 23.06 25.79
N SER A 241 -12.26 23.11 26.92
CA SER A 241 -12.15 24.32 27.73
C SER A 241 -11.45 25.46 26.98
N LEU A 242 -11.58 26.69 27.45
CA LEU A 242 -10.87 27.83 26.87
C LEU A 242 -9.34 27.66 26.92
N ALA A 243 -8.82 27.01 27.97
CA ALA A 243 -7.40 26.71 28.07
C ALA A 243 -6.95 25.69 27.02
N ALA A 244 -7.71 24.58 26.89
CA ALA A 244 -7.41 23.51 25.93
C ALA A 244 -7.52 23.99 24.48
N VAL A 245 -8.58 24.70 24.12
CA VAL A 245 -8.75 25.19 22.73
C VAL A 245 -7.72 26.27 22.39
N GLY A 246 -7.26 27.08 23.36
CA GLY A 246 -6.18 28.05 23.17
C GLY A 246 -4.85 27.41 22.81
N ASN A 247 -4.56 26.21 23.32
CA ASN A 247 -3.36 25.44 23.04
C ASN A 247 -3.47 24.51 21.80
N MET A 248 -4.67 24.32 21.25
CA MET A 248 -4.84 23.47 20.06
C MET A 248 -4.09 24.01 18.82
N PRO A 249 -4.17 25.28 18.42
CA PRO A 249 -3.37 25.79 17.30
C PRO A 249 -1.84 25.69 17.52
N PRO A 250 -1.30 26.02 18.70
CA PRO A 250 0.11 25.75 19.03
C PRO A 250 0.50 24.26 18.91
N PHE A 251 -0.34 23.34 19.41
CA PHE A 251 -0.13 21.91 19.26
C PHE A 251 -0.05 21.49 17.78
N LEU A 252 -1.02 21.91 16.97
CA LEU A 252 -1.05 21.61 15.53
C LEU A 252 0.21 22.16 14.82
N ARG A 253 0.60 23.40 15.07
CA ARG A 253 1.81 24.00 14.49
C ARG A 253 3.07 23.26 14.90
N TYR A 254 3.16 22.88 16.17
CA TYR A 254 4.31 22.13 16.67
C TYR A 254 4.38 20.74 16.04
N LEU A 255 3.25 19.99 16.03
CA LEU A 255 3.15 18.68 15.40
C LEU A 255 3.55 18.74 13.91
N THR A 256 2.95 19.66 13.15
CA THR A 256 3.24 19.85 11.73
C THR A 256 4.73 20.17 11.50
N THR A 257 5.29 21.10 12.29
CA THR A 257 6.70 21.48 12.17
C THR A 257 7.64 20.32 12.47
N GLN A 258 7.39 19.54 13.53
CA GLN A 258 8.21 18.39 13.88
C GLN A 258 8.07 17.27 12.85
N LEU A 259 6.85 17.03 12.36
CA LEU A 259 6.60 16.04 11.32
C LEU A 259 7.36 16.37 10.03
N HIS A 260 7.28 17.62 9.53
CA HIS A 260 8.01 18.04 8.31
C HIS A 260 9.52 17.92 8.46
N ARG A 261 10.07 18.08 9.68
CA ARG A 261 11.51 17.93 9.92
C ARG A 261 11.97 16.47 9.87
N GLN A 262 11.12 15.54 10.29
CA GLN A 262 11.51 14.15 10.51
C GLN A 262 10.95 13.19 9.45
N VAL A 263 9.84 13.56 8.79
CA VAL A 263 9.15 12.77 7.76
C VAL A 263 9.00 13.64 6.50
N PRO A 264 9.87 13.48 5.51
CA PRO A 264 9.80 14.26 4.28
C PRO A 264 8.48 14.08 3.56
N GLY A 265 7.74 15.19 3.32
CA GLY A 265 6.42 15.16 2.69
C GLY A 265 5.28 14.78 3.65
N GLY A 266 5.56 14.73 4.96
CA GLY A 266 4.55 14.42 5.97
C GLY A 266 3.41 15.43 6.00
N LEU A 267 2.19 14.97 6.35
CA LEU A 267 0.96 15.78 6.36
C LEU A 267 0.23 15.69 7.70
N VAL A 268 -0.25 16.84 8.17
CA VAL A 268 -1.19 16.95 9.28
C VAL A 268 -2.49 17.58 8.77
N LEU A 269 -3.59 16.85 8.86
CA LEU A 269 -4.93 17.32 8.46
C LEU A 269 -5.81 17.50 9.69
N TRP A 270 -6.59 18.56 9.69
CA TRP A 270 -7.61 18.86 10.71
C TRP A 270 -9.00 18.58 10.20
N TYR A 271 -9.80 17.81 10.96
CA TYR A 271 -11.22 17.57 10.64
C TYR A 271 -12.13 18.64 11.28
N ASP A 272 -13.12 19.08 10.54
CA ASP A 272 -14.13 20.06 10.96
C ASP A 272 -15.04 19.53 12.07
N SER A 273 -14.84 20.00 13.28
CA SER A 273 -15.64 19.63 14.45
C SER A 273 -15.64 20.71 15.53
N VAL A 274 -14.50 21.00 16.14
CA VAL A 274 -14.38 22.02 17.19
C VAL A 274 -14.11 23.39 16.57
N VAL A 275 -14.82 24.41 17.07
CA VAL A 275 -14.58 25.81 16.71
C VAL A 275 -13.67 26.51 17.72
N GLN A 276 -13.14 27.68 17.36
CA GLN A 276 -12.19 28.46 18.19
C GLN A 276 -12.69 28.82 19.61
N SER A 277 -14.02 28.73 19.85
CA SER A 277 -14.61 28.93 21.19
C SER A 277 -14.54 27.67 22.07
N GLY A 278 -14.03 26.55 21.57
CA GLY A 278 -14.00 25.25 22.25
C GLY A 278 -15.29 24.43 22.14
N GLN A 279 -16.33 24.96 21.49
CA GLN A 279 -17.57 24.23 21.29
C GLN A 279 -17.42 23.19 20.17
N LEU A 280 -17.98 21.99 20.36
CA LEU A 280 -18.20 21.02 19.30
C LEU A 280 -19.36 21.49 18.43
N LYS A 281 -19.08 21.97 17.23
CA LYS A 281 -20.07 22.47 16.30
C LYS A 281 -19.57 22.39 14.86
N TRP A 282 -19.92 21.34 14.15
CA TRP A 282 -19.58 21.16 12.75
C TRP A 282 -20.06 22.37 11.92
N GLN A 283 -19.19 22.87 11.09
CA GLN A 283 -19.44 24.08 10.27
C GLN A 283 -19.80 23.71 8.83
N ASP A 284 -19.46 22.48 8.37
CA ASP A 284 -19.63 22.04 6.99
C ASP A 284 -18.87 22.91 5.96
N GLU A 285 -18.03 23.81 6.42
CA GLU A 285 -17.23 24.74 5.62
C GLU A 285 -16.00 25.23 6.40
N LEU A 286 -14.99 25.70 5.68
CA LEU A 286 -13.93 26.51 6.25
C LEU A 286 -14.42 27.96 6.41
N ASN A 287 -14.47 28.45 7.64
CA ASN A 287 -14.91 29.80 7.96
C ASN A 287 -14.05 30.43 9.08
N GLN A 288 -14.42 31.64 9.50
CA GLN A 288 -13.71 32.36 10.55
C GLN A 288 -13.64 31.63 11.91
N HIS A 289 -14.54 30.68 12.20
CA HIS A 289 -14.60 29.97 13.49
C HIS A 289 -13.65 28.80 13.57
N ASN A 290 -13.19 28.24 12.43
CA ASN A 290 -12.30 27.10 12.36
C ASN A 290 -10.99 27.37 11.58
N ARG A 291 -10.87 28.52 10.92
CA ARG A 291 -9.70 28.88 10.13
C ARG A 291 -8.39 28.85 10.91
N VAL A 292 -8.38 29.18 12.19
CA VAL A 292 -7.19 29.16 13.04
C VAL A 292 -6.53 27.76 13.09
N PHE A 293 -7.31 26.70 12.98
CA PHE A 293 -6.81 25.33 12.92
C PHE A 293 -6.23 25.01 11.53
N PHE A 294 -6.92 25.41 10.46
CA PHE A 294 -6.42 25.28 9.09
C PHE A 294 -5.10 26.03 8.88
N ASP A 295 -4.96 27.24 9.43
CA ASP A 295 -3.73 28.03 9.35
C ASP A 295 -2.58 27.44 10.20
N SER A 296 -2.85 26.38 10.98
CA SER A 296 -1.89 25.74 11.91
C SER A 296 -1.42 24.36 11.44
N CYS A 297 -1.91 23.85 10.28
CA CYS A 297 -1.57 22.55 9.74
C CYS A 297 -1.61 22.55 8.20
N ASP A 298 -1.43 21.37 7.58
CA ASP A 298 -1.31 21.23 6.14
C ASP A 298 -2.65 21.24 5.39
N GLY A 299 -3.75 20.89 6.05
CA GLY A 299 -5.03 20.87 5.36
C GLY A 299 -6.24 20.75 6.29
N PHE A 300 -7.39 20.92 5.71
CA PHE A 300 -8.67 20.95 6.39
C PHE A 300 -9.67 20.00 5.72
N PHE A 301 -10.29 19.12 6.48
CA PHE A 301 -11.30 18.18 6.02
C PHE A 301 -12.67 18.63 6.56
N THR A 302 -13.60 19.05 5.66
CA THR A 302 -14.94 19.50 6.08
C THR A 302 -15.83 18.33 6.49
N ASN A 303 -16.81 18.58 7.34
CA ASN A 303 -17.93 17.67 7.52
C ASN A 303 -18.76 17.56 6.22
N TYR A 304 -19.86 16.79 6.20
CA TYR A 304 -20.52 16.25 5.00
C TYR A 304 -21.82 16.97 4.61
N ASN A 305 -22.34 17.92 5.42
CA ASN A 305 -23.64 18.57 5.19
C ASN A 305 -23.53 19.94 4.51
N TRP A 306 -22.46 20.12 3.73
CA TRP A 306 -22.23 21.35 2.98
C TRP A 306 -23.20 21.51 1.79
N ARG A 307 -23.33 22.79 1.29
CA ARG A 307 -24.11 23.20 0.13
C ARG A 307 -23.23 24.06 -0.79
N GLU A 308 -23.71 24.39 -1.98
CA GLU A 308 -22.94 25.20 -2.95
C GLU A 308 -22.53 26.56 -2.36
N GLU A 309 -23.40 27.20 -1.59
CA GLU A 309 -23.07 28.48 -0.96
C GLU A 309 -21.93 28.38 0.07
N HIS A 310 -21.72 27.18 0.68
CA HIS A 310 -20.55 26.90 1.53
C HIS A 310 -19.28 26.91 0.70
N LEU A 311 -19.28 26.26 -0.48
CA LEU A 311 -18.14 26.25 -1.38
C LEU A 311 -17.77 27.67 -1.85
N GLU A 312 -18.76 28.50 -2.18
CA GLU A 312 -18.53 29.89 -2.59
C GLU A 312 -17.89 30.71 -1.46
N ARG A 313 -18.38 30.58 -0.22
CA ARG A 313 -17.84 31.31 0.94
C ARG A 313 -16.41 30.84 1.28
N MET A 314 -16.12 29.54 1.15
CA MET A 314 -14.79 29.00 1.41
C MET A 314 -13.70 29.55 0.48
N LEU A 315 -14.03 30.05 -0.74
CA LEU A 315 -13.06 30.62 -1.67
C LEU A 315 -12.23 31.75 -1.03
N GLY A 316 -12.90 32.65 -0.34
CA GLY A 316 -12.25 33.78 0.35
C GLY A 316 -11.43 33.32 1.57
N GLN A 317 -11.87 32.27 2.25
CA GLN A 317 -11.21 31.76 3.43
C GLN A 317 -9.96 30.90 3.11
N ALA A 318 -10.05 30.10 2.04
CA ALA A 318 -8.96 29.22 1.62
C ALA A 318 -7.85 29.97 0.86
N GLY A 319 -8.20 31.05 0.11
CA GLY A 319 -7.23 31.81 -0.68
C GLY A 319 -6.47 30.94 -1.67
N GLU A 320 -5.14 31.00 -1.65
CA GLU A 320 -4.25 30.19 -2.49
C GLU A 320 -4.19 28.69 -2.06
N ARG A 321 -4.66 28.37 -0.86
CA ARG A 321 -4.62 27.01 -0.29
C ARG A 321 -5.90 26.19 -0.57
N ARG A 322 -6.62 26.46 -1.68
CA ARG A 322 -7.86 25.73 -2.03
C ARG A 322 -7.64 24.23 -2.15
N ALA A 323 -6.52 23.82 -2.72
CA ALA A 323 -6.18 22.41 -2.85
C ALA A 323 -5.91 21.71 -1.49
N ASP A 324 -5.70 22.47 -0.40
CA ASP A 324 -5.52 21.95 0.95
C ASP A 324 -6.85 21.84 1.72
N VAL A 325 -7.97 22.25 1.14
CA VAL A 325 -9.30 22.05 1.68
C VAL A 325 -9.95 20.83 1.03
N TYR A 326 -10.18 19.79 1.81
CA TYR A 326 -10.78 18.53 1.41
C TYR A 326 -12.26 18.53 1.77
N VAL A 327 -13.12 18.68 0.78
CA VAL A 327 -14.58 18.73 0.98
C VAL A 327 -15.12 17.32 1.15
N GLY A 328 -15.73 17.05 2.29
CA GLY A 328 -16.19 15.74 2.71
C GLY A 328 -17.40 15.22 1.95
N VAL A 329 -17.36 13.94 1.54
CA VAL A 329 -18.47 13.21 0.93
C VAL A 329 -18.57 11.83 1.61
N ASP A 330 -19.66 11.63 2.39
CA ASP A 330 -19.92 10.33 3.03
C ASP A 330 -20.57 9.36 2.04
N VAL A 331 -19.84 8.30 1.67
CA VAL A 331 -20.30 7.31 0.70
C VAL A 331 -21.53 6.53 1.17
N PHE A 332 -21.70 6.33 2.48
CA PHE A 332 -22.92 5.69 3.04
C PHE A 332 -24.18 6.54 2.88
N ALA A 333 -24.07 7.85 2.62
CA ALA A 333 -25.18 8.79 2.58
C ALA A 333 -26.04 8.76 3.86
N ARG A 334 -25.41 8.92 5.00
CA ARG A 334 -26.06 8.85 6.32
C ARG A 334 -26.93 10.08 6.62
N GLY A 335 -27.86 10.41 5.70
CA GLY A 335 -28.74 11.59 5.82
C GLY A 335 -28.11 12.89 5.33
N ASN A 336 -27.01 12.84 4.63
CA ASN A 336 -26.29 13.99 4.10
C ASN A 336 -27.00 14.59 2.89
N VAL A 337 -26.85 15.90 2.69
CA VAL A 337 -27.39 16.65 1.55
C VAL A 337 -26.71 16.24 0.25
N VAL A 338 -25.43 15.95 0.33
CA VAL A 338 -24.60 15.49 -0.80
C VAL A 338 -24.77 14.00 -1.02
N GLY A 339 -24.95 13.54 -2.25
CA GLY A 339 -25.22 12.15 -2.60
C GLY A 339 -24.34 11.11 -1.90
N GLY A 340 -24.62 9.86 -2.13
CA GLY A 340 -23.86 8.74 -1.57
C GLY A 340 -24.18 7.44 -2.28
N ARG A 341 -23.57 6.34 -1.86
CA ARG A 341 -23.70 5.03 -2.50
C ARG A 341 -23.31 5.11 -3.98
N PHE A 342 -24.07 4.51 -4.88
CA PHE A 342 -23.85 4.66 -6.32
C PHE A 342 -24.15 6.06 -6.88
N ASP A 343 -24.71 6.94 -6.09
CA ASP A 343 -25.00 8.34 -6.44
C ASP A 343 -24.04 9.32 -5.75
N THR A 344 -22.88 8.86 -5.32
CA THR A 344 -21.80 9.67 -4.71
C THR A 344 -21.29 10.76 -5.65
N ASP A 345 -21.42 10.56 -6.97
CA ASP A 345 -21.12 11.56 -8.00
C ASP A 345 -22.22 12.61 -8.15
N LYS A 346 -23.42 12.35 -7.58
CA LYS A 346 -24.61 13.15 -7.79
C LYS A 346 -24.94 13.94 -6.54
N SER A 347 -25.28 15.19 -6.65
CA SER A 347 -26.14 15.93 -5.74
C SER A 347 -26.15 17.41 -5.98
N LEU A 348 -26.91 18.02 -5.44
CA LEU A 348 -27.29 19.16 -4.65
C LEU A 348 -28.69 19.58 -5.04
N PHE A 349 -29.56 19.53 -4.06
CA PHE A 349 -30.87 20.11 -4.12
C PHE A 349 -30.70 21.64 -4.07
N THR A 350 -31.01 22.38 -5.13
CA THR A 350 -31.17 23.82 -5.05
C THR A 350 -32.53 24.08 -4.42
N ALA A 351 -32.54 24.81 -3.30
CA ALA A 351 -33.74 25.19 -2.56
C ALA A 351 -34.78 26.02 -3.40
N ARG A 352 -34.52 26.23 -4.68
CA ARG A 352 -35.45 26.91 -5.62
C ARG A 352 -36.63 26.05 -6.08
N ASP A 353 -36.53 24.71 -5.98
CA ASP A 353 -37.60 23.82 -6.44
C ASP A 353 -38.68 23.51 -5.37
N SER A 354 -38.45 23.82 -4.09
CA SER A 354 -39.41 23.57 -3.02
C SER A 354 -40.49 24.66 -2.91
N ASP A 355 -40.22 25.88 -3.34
CA ASP A 355 -41.21 26.97 -3.27
C ASP A 355 -42.26 26.95 -4.40
N ASN A 356 -42.01 26.26 -5.49
CA ASN A 356 -42.95 26.20 -6.63
C ASN A 356 -43.97 25.05 -6.56
N ARG A 357 -43.81 24.07 -5.62
CA ARG A 357 -44.78 22.97 -5.47
C ARG A 357 -45.79 23.12 -4.34
N MET A 358 -45.74 24.21 -3.57
CA MET A 358 -46.70 24.48 -2.49
C MET A 358 -47.89 25.36 -2.90
N ARG A 359 -48.06 25.67 -4.19
CA ARG A 359 -49.23 26.36 -4.68
C ARG A 359 -50.04 25.47 -5.61
N GLY A 360 -50.96 24.72 -5.05
CA GLY A 360 -52.03 24.10 -5.83
C GLY A 360 -52.33 22.62 -5.56
N VAL A 361 -52.92 22.30 -4.41
CA VAL A 361 -53.82 21.12 -4.28
C VAL A 361 -54.93 21.52 -3.31
N PRO A 362 -56.22 21.37 -3.67
CA PRO A 362 -57.36 21.62 -2.78
C PRO A 362 -57.51 20.52 -1.73
N GLU A 363 -57.91 20.91 -0.54
CA GLU A 363 -58.31 20.02 0.56
C GLU A 363 -59.47 19.10 0.11
N ASP A 364 -59.29 17.79 0.28
CA ASP A 364 -60.42 16.85 0.35
C ASP A 364 -60.35 16.03 1.63
N ASN A 365 -61.40 16.03 2.39
CA ASN A 365 -61.63 15.40 3.66
C ASN A 365 -61.94 13.90 3.47
N GLY A 366 -61.18 13.03 4.11
CA GLY A 366 -61.54 11.60 4.14
C GLY A 366 -60.67 10.76 5.08
N THR A 367 -61.24 10.46 6.23
CA THR A 367 -60.71 9.60 7.28
C THR A 367 -60.36 8.18 6.85
N ALA A 368 -59.14 7.75 7.07
CA ALA A 368 -58.81 6.34 7.40
C ALA A 368 -57.37 6.23 7.97
N ARG A 369 -57.24 5.72 9.18
CA ARG A 369 -56.00 5.32 9.83
C ARG A 369 -55.49 4.00 9.22
N PRO A 370 -54.23 3.89 8.81
CA PRO A 370 -53.61 2.55 8.61
C PRO A 370 -52.88 2.09 9.89
N GLN A 371 -53.07 0.82 10.19
CA GLN A 371 -52.37 0.11 11.26
C GLN A 371 -50.91 -0.16 10.93
N PRO A 372 -50.00 -0.34 11.91
CA PRO A 372 -48.58 -0.53 11.69
C PRO A 372 -48.27 -1.97 11.26
N VAL A 373 -47.55 -2.09 10.14
CA VAL A 373 -46.97 -3.34 9.66
C VAL A 373 -45.76 -3.71 10.56
N ARG A 374 -45.83 -4.89 11.18
CA ARG A 374 -44.74 -5.49 11.93
C ARG A 374 -43.57 -5.79 11.01
N ALA A 375 -42.40 -5.15 11.27
CA ALA A 375 -41.13 -5.54 10.68
C ALA A 375 -40.65 -6.87 11.31
N GLN A 376 -40.44 -7.88 10.48
CA GLN A 376 -39.79 -9.13 10.87
C GLN A 376 -38.30 -8.89 11.14
N LEU A 377 -37.89 -9.20 12.37
CA LEU A 377 -36.49 -9.14 12.80
C LEU A 377 -35.75 -10.39 12.27
N LEU A 378 -34.69 -10.19 11.55
CA LEU A 378 -33.68 -11.20 11.24
C LEU A 378 -32.79 -11.45 12.48
N PRO A 379 -32.28 -12.68 12.70
CA PRO A 379 -31.56 -13.04 13.91
C PRO A 379 -30.16 -12.38 13.95
N PRO A 380 -29.64 -12.09 15.17
CA PRO A 380 -28.37 -11.39 15.34
C PRO A 380 -27.18 -12.33 15.19
N CYS A 381 -26.13 -11.85 14.47
CA CYS A 381 -24.79 -12.44 14.51
C CYS A 381 -24.15 -12.27 15.90
N PRO A 382 -23.35 -13.26 16.36
CA PRO A 382 -22.72 -13.22 17.67
C PRO A 382 -21.43 -12.42 17.65
N CYS A 383 -21.49 -11.13 18.02
CA CYS A 383 -20.33 -10.32 18.35
C CYS A 383 -20.48 -9.73 19.74
N SER A 384 -19.35 -9.62 20.44
CA SER A 384 -19.22 -9.31 21.86
C SER A 384 -19.98 -8.04 22.35
N SER A 385 -20.37 -8.05 23.63
CA SER A 385 -21.34 -7.15 24.26
C SER A 385 -20.91 -5.69 24.45
N ALA A 386 -19.66 -5.31 24.21
CA ALA A 386 -19.18 -3.92 24.38
C ALA A 386 -19.53 -2.99 23.21
N ASP A 387 -19.66 -3.52 22.00
CA ASP A 387 -19.91 -2.73 20.78
C ASP A 387 -21.35 -2.26 20.58
N ARG A 388 -22.31 -2.79 21.36
CA ARG A 388 -23.74 -2.45 21.14
C ARG A 388 -24.15 -1.09 21.66
N PHE A 389 -23.45 -0.54 22.64
CA PHE A 389 -23.83 0.76 23.24
C PHE A 389 -23.39 1.96 22.38
N SER A 390 -22.23 1.90 21.78
CA SER A 390 -21.71 2.97 20.90
C SER A 390 -22.53 3.13 19.61
N ARG A 391 -22.95 2.01 19.00
CA ARG A 391 -23.78 2.03 17.77
C ARG A 391 -25.15 2.69 17.94
N ALA A 392 -25.79 2.49 19.09
CA ALA A 392 -27.16 3.00 19.33
C ALA A 392 -27.22 4.52 19.58
N LEU A 393 -26.15 5.13 20.10
CA LEU A 393 -26.10 6.56 20.40
C LEU A 393 -25.74 7.40 19.18
N PHE A 394 -24.87 6.90 18.29
CA PHE A 394 -24.53 7.58 17.02
C PHE A 394 -25.75 7.78 16.10
N TRP A 395 -26.71 6.82 16.11
CA TRP A 395 -27.94 6.87 15.30
C TRP A 395 -29.00 7.84 15.82
N ARG A 396 -28.92 8.28 17.07
CA ARG A 396 -29.92 9.19 17.65
C ARG A 396 -29.65 10.66 17.46
N ALA A 397 -28.41 11.05 17.15
CA ALA A 397 -28.03 12.45 16.92
C ALA A 397 -28.30 12.97 15.50
N CYS A 398 -28.48 12.09 14.51
CA CYS A 398 -28.85 12.45 13.14
C CYS A 398 -30.36 12.32 12.97
N GLY A 399 -31.08 13.45 13.08
CA GLY A 399 -32.52 13.52 12.87
C GLY A 399 -32.93 13.03 11.49
N THR A 400 -33.97 12.22 11.42
CA THR A 400 -34.63 11.72 10.23
C THR A 400 -35.10 12.84 9.32
N MET A 401 -34.44 13.06 8.18
CA MET A 401 -34.99 13.82 7.05
C MET A 401 -35.10 12.93 5.82
N GLY A 402 -36.25 13.00 5.15
CA GLY A 402 -36.63 12.15 4.03
C GLY A 402 -35.73 12.28 2.80
N VAL A 403 -35.53 11.16 2.16
CA VAL A 403 -34.72 11.01 0.92
C VAL A 403 -35.50 11.63 -0.25
N MET A 404 -34.90 12.61 -0.94
CA MET A 404 -35.39 13.15 -2.22
C MET A 404 -34.41 12.80 -3.35
N PRO A 405 -34.87 12.59 -4.62
CA PRO A 405 -34.05 12.21 -5.75
C PRO A 405 -33.17 13.37 -6.28
N SER A 406 -31.98 13.07 -6.67
CA SER A 406 -30.84 13.96 -6.90
C SER A 406 -30.45 14.12 -8.37
N SER A 407 -29.78 15.22 -8.72
CA SER A 407 -29.12 15.47 -10.00
C SER A 407 -27.58 15.43 -9.87
N PRO A 408 -26.81 15.14 -10.96
CA PRO A 408 -25.37 14.86 -10.87
C PRO A 408 -24.54 16.14 -10.72
N GLN A 409 -23.97 16.46 -9.55
CA GLN A 409 -23.19 17.70 -9.41
C GLN A 409 -22.21 17.84 -8.22
N SER A 410 -22.20 17.01 -7.16
CA SER A 410 -21.37 17.30 -5.98
C SER A 410 -19.88 17.32 -6.26
N LEU A 411 -19.34 16.26 -6.85
CA LEU A 411 -17.91 16.18 -7.17
C LEU A 411 -17.51 17.20 -8.22
N GLU A 412 -18.37 17.45 -9.21
CA GLU A 412 -18.15 18.46 -10.22
C GLU A 412 -18.08 19.88 -9.62
N LEU A 413 -19.00 20.20 -8.71
CA LEU A 413 -19.01 21.48 -8.01
C LEU A 413 -17.75 21.68 -7.16
N ILE A 414 -17.37 20.69 -6.37
CA ILE A 414 -16.14 20.76 -5.58
C ILE A 414 -14.94 21.06 -6.49
N ARG A 415 -14.83 20.35 -7.62
CA ARG A 415 -13.73 20.54 -8.58
C ARG A 415 -13.80 21.88 -9.32
N LYS A 416 -14.99 22.34 -9.68
CA LYS A 416 -15.21 23.65 -10.29
C LYS A 416 -14.70 24.80 -9.41
N HIS A 417 -14.81 24.68 -8.10
CA HIS A 417 -14.31 25.65 -7.14
C HIS A 417 -12.84 25.49 -6.79
N GLY A 418 -12.16 24.46 -7.35
CA GLY A 418 -10.73 24.22 -7.12
C GLY A 418 -10.40 23.55 -5.78
N PHE A 419 -11.39 22.94 -5.10
CA PHE A 419 -11.20 22.22 -3.85
C PHE A 419 -10.83 20.76 -4.07
N SER A 420 -10.15 20.18 -3.09
CA SER A 420 -9.92 18.74 -2.95
C SER A 420 -11.18 18.01 -2.47
N VAL A 421 -11.25 16.72 -2.72
CA VAL A 421 -12.38 15.86 -2.30
C VAL A 421 -11.90 14.89 -1.23
N ALA A 422 -12.68 14.68 -0.18
CA ALA A 422 -12.49 13.59 0.78
C ALA A 422 -13.68 12.61 0.70
N LEU A 423 -13.42 11.42 0.18
CA LEU A 423 -14.39 10.32 0.14
C LEU A 423 -14.28 9.52 1.44
N PHE A 424 -15.33 9.57 2.27
CA PHE A 424 -15.38 8.85 3.54
C PHE A 424 -16.11 7.53 3.40
N ALA A 425 -15.52 6.47 4.00
CA ALA A 425 -16.07 5.12 4.13
C ALA A 425 -16.46 4.44 2.79
N PRO A 426 -15.56 4.35 1.79
CA PRO A 426 -15.81 3.67 0.50
C PRO A 426 -16.04 2.16 0.66
N GLY A 427 -15.75 1.59 1.82
CA GLY A 427 -16.09 0.21 2.20
C GLY A 427 -17.58 -0.11 2.11
N TRP A 428 -18.44 0.90 1.97
CA TRP A 428 -19.86 0.72 1.74
C TRP A 428 -20.20 -0.36 0.71
N VAL A 429 -19.45 -0.43 -0.40
CA VAL A 429 -19.66 -1.44 -1.46
C VAL A 429 -19.50 -2.87 -0.91
N TYR A 430 -18.56 -3.08 -0.01
CA TYR A 430 -18.30 -4.38 0.60
C TYR A 430 -19.25 -4.71 1.76
N GLU A 431 -19.63 -3.69 2.53
CA GLU A 431 -20.46 -3.86 3.73
C GLU A 431 -21.93 -4.02 3.44
N CYS A 432 -22.43 -3.32 2.42
CA CYS A 432 -23.88 -3.20 2.14
C CYS A 432 -24.35 -4.01 0.94
N LEU A 433 -23.44 -4.58 0.11
CA LEU A 433 -23.81 -5.33 -1.08
C LEU A 433 -23.34 -6.79 -0.98
N GLU A 434 -23.84 -7.63 -1.90
CA GLU A 434 -23.46 -9.05 -1.95
C GLU A 434 -21.97 -9.21 -2.25
N LYS A 435 -21.24 -9.88 -1.38
CA LYS A 435 -19.79 -10.07 -1.49
C LYS A 435 -19.37 -10.83 -2.76
N LYS A 436 -20.22 -11.70 -3.30
CA LYS A 436 -19.96 -12.41 -4.56
C LYS A 436 -19.82 -11.47 -5.76
N ASP A 437 -20.50 -10.31 -5.71
CA ASP A 437 -20.52 -9.30 -6.76
C ASP A 437 -19.59 -8.10 -6.43
N PHE A 438 -18.74 -8.25 -5.43
CA PHE A 438 -17.93 -7.14 -4.88
C PHE A 438 -17.09 -6.42 -5.94
N PHE A 439 -16.31 -7.15 -6.75
CA PHE A 439 -15.44 -6.56 -7.77
C PHE A 439 -16.24 -5.81 -8.82
N GLN A 440 -17.36 -6.41 -9.30
CA GLN A 440 -18.24 -5.76 -10.27
C GLN A 440 -18.86 -4.46 -9.71
N ASN A 441 -19.29 -4.50 -8.46
CA ASN A 441 -19.86 -3.34 -7.78
C ASN A 441 -18.80 -2.27 -7.49
N GLN A 442 -17.58 -2.67 -7.14
CA GLN A 442 -16.44 -1.79 -6.93
C GLN A 442 -16.09 -1.05 -8.24
N ASP A 443 -15.91 -1.77 -9.34
CA ASP A 443 -15.63 -1.18 -10.65
C ASP A 443 -16.76 -0.25 -11.11
N LYS A 444 -18.02 -0.62 -10.89
CA LYS A 444 -19.17 0.22 -11.17
C LYS A 444 -19.17 1.49 -10.34
N PHE A 445 -18.81 1.42 -9.05
CA PHE A 445 -18.74 2.57 -8.16
C PHE A 445 -17.66 3.54 -8.62
N TRP A 446 -16.41 3.07 -8.74
CA TRP A 446 -15.27 3.91 -9.12
C TRP A 446 -15.36 4.44 -10.55
N GLY A 447 -15.88 3.65 -11.50
CA GLY A 447 -16.10 4.09 -12.87
C GLY A 447 -17.08 5.25 -13.03
N ARG A 448 -17.99 5.45 -12.06
CA ARG A 448 -18.87 6.66 -12.03
C ARG A 448 -18.13 7.89 -11.56
N LEU A 449 -17.12 7.72 -10.69
CA LEU A 449 -16.38 8.82 -10.08
C LEU A 449 -15.17 9.26 -10.92
N GLU A 450 -14.63 8.39 -11.77
CA GLU A 450 -13.36 8.52 -12.50
C GLU A 450 -13.21 9.89 -13.18
N ARG A 451 -14.24 10.39 -13.86
CA ARG A 451 -14.19 11.67 -14.57
C ARG A 451 -13.96 12.88 -13.67
N TYR A 452 -14.22 12.77 -12.36
CA TYR A 452 -14.04 13.82 -11.37
C TYR A 452 -12.77 13.65 -10.53
N LEU A 453 -12.12 12.49 -10.65
CA LEU A 453 -10.96 12.12 -9.87
C LEU A 453 -9.70 12.15 -10.75
N PRO A 454 -8.89 13.22 -10.65
CA PRO A 454 -7.68 13.33 -11.45
C PRO A 454 -6.68 12.25 -11.08
N THR A 455 -6.17 11.56 -12.09
CA THR A 455 -5.15 10.54 -11.91
C THR A 455 -3.74 11.13 -11.75
N HIS A 456 -2.86 10.39 -11.12
CA HIS A 456 -1.43 10.67 -11.06
C HIS A 456 -0.64 9.56 -11.75
N SER A 457 0.61 9.85 -12.08
CA SER A 457 1.54 8.95 -12.75
C SER A 457 2.69 8.59 -11.83
N ILE A 458 3.18 7.34 -11.90
CA ILE A 458 4.41 6.90 -11.23
C ILE A 458 5.59 7.32 -12.10
N CYS A 459 6.64 7.91 -11.51
CA CYS A 459 7.76 8.47 -12.23
C CYS A 459 9.13 7.85 -11.90
N SER A 460 9.16 6.60 -11.46
CA SER A 460 10.39 5.88 -11.11
C SER A 460 10.48 4.51 -11.77
N LEU A 461 11.71 4.05 -12.02
CA LEU A 461 12.04 2.68 -12.40
C LEU A 461 12.80 2.00 -11.24
N PRO A 462 12.78 0.67 -11.13
CA PRO A 462 12.08 -0.29 -11.98
C PRO A 462 10.56 -0.21 -11.84
N PHE A 463 9.83 -0.41 -12.93
CA PHE A 463 8.39 -0.59 -12.94
C PHE A 463 8.08 -2.06 -13.20
N VAL A 464 7.46 -2.73 -12.23
CA VAL A 464 7.14 -4.16 -12.30
C VAL A 464 5.78 -4.41 -11.72
N THR A 465 4.92 -5.10 -12.44
CA THR A 465 3.63 -5.55 -11.95
C THR A 465 3.23 -6.89 -12.53
N SER A 466 2.69 -7.76 -11.68
CA SER A 466 2.01 -9.00 -12.07
C SER A 466 0.49 -8.86 -12.06
N PHE A 467 -0.03 -7.64 -11.84
CA PHE A 467 -1.46 -7.36 -11.65
C PHE A 467 -2.08 -8.11 -10.45
N CYS A 468 -1.26 -8.61 -9.53
CA CYS A 468 -1.73 -9.30 -8.34
C CYS A 468 -2.49 -8.33 -7.42
N LEU A 469 -3.70 -8.72 -7.00
CA LEU A 469 -4.50 -7.97 -6.02
C LEU A 469 -4.11 -8.24 -4.56
N GLY A 470 -3.08 -9.06 -4.32
CA GLY A 470 -2.72 -9.52 -2.97
C GLY A 470 -3.66 -10.60 -2.43
N MET A 471 -4.39 -11.29 -3.31
CA MET A 471 -5.36 -12.32 -2.95
C MET A 471 -5.63 -13.28 -4.10
N GLY A 472 -6.22 -14.43 -3.79
CA GLY A 472 -6.62 -15.40 -4.80
C GLY A 472 -7.13 -16.70 -4.19
N ALA A 473 -7.73 -17.56 -5.01
CA ALA A 473 -8.14 -18.92 -4.64
C ALA A 473 -6.97 -19.90 -4.62
N ARG A 474 -5.87 -19.54 -5.25
CA ARG A 474 -4.60 -20.27 -5.29
C ARG A 474 -3.45 -19.29 -5.40
N ARG A 475 -2.27 -19.69 -5.00
CA ARG A 475 -1.04 -18.92 -5.19
C ARG A 475 -0.23 -19.53 -6.33
N VAL A 476 0.16 -18.69 -7.26
CA VAL A 476 0.98 -19.04 -8.43
C VAL A 476 2.30 -18.26 -8.38
N CYS A 477 3.39 -18.91 -8.71
CA CYS A 477 4.70 -18.30 -8.80
C CYS A 477 5.29 -18.58 -10.18
N TYR A 478 5.27 -17.54 -11.05
CA TYR A 478 5.73 -17.60 -12.44
C TYR A 478 5.14 -18.79 -13.22
N GLY A 479 3.82 -18.91 -13.20
CA GLY A 479 3.07 -19.97 -13.90
C GLY A 479 3.04 -21.33 -13.24
N GLN A 480 3.69 -21.50 -12.07
CA GLN A 480 3.64 -22.74 -11.28
C GLN A 480 2.79 -22.55 -10.04
N GLU A 481 1.85 -23.46 -9.81
CA GLU A 481 1.03 -23.44 -8.60
C GLU A 481 1.90 -23.77 -7.39
N GLU A 482 1.83 -22.94 -6.37
CA GLU A 482 2.64 -23.00 -5.17
C GLU A 482 1.82 -23.41 -3.94
N ALA A 483 0.56 -22.95 -3.88
CA ALA A 483 -0.39 -23.33 -2.84
C ALA A 483 -1.82 -23.26 -3.37
N VAL A 484 -2.63 -24.23 -2.96
CA VAL A 484 -4.07 -24.31 -3.20
C VAL A 484 -4.81 -23.77 -1.98
N GLY A 485 -5.89 -23.06 -2.23
CA GLY A 485 -6.75 -22.49 -1.18
C GLY A 485 -6.72 -20.95 -1.17
N PRO A 486 -7.75 -20.35 -0.57
CA PRO A 486 -7.88 -18.90 -0.51
C PRO A 486 -6.73 -18.29 0.33
N TRP A 487 -6.21 -17.17 -0.13
CA TRP A 487 -5.21 -16.40 0.59
C TRP A 487 -5.44 -14.90 0.37
N TYR A 488 -5.08 -14.13 1.36
CA TYR A 488 -5.09 -12.68 1.34
C TYR A 488 -3.85 -12.14 2.04
N HIS A 489 -3.12 -11.25 1.38
CA HIS A 489 -1.98 -10.54 1.94
C HIS A 489 -1.84 -9.19 1.23
N LEU A 490 -2.32 -8.13 1.86
CA LEU A 490 -2.45 -6.82 1.23
C LEU A 490 -1.11 -6.26 0.72
N SER A 491 0.00 -6.42 1.47
CA SER A 491 1.33 -5.99 0.99
C SER A 491 1.78 -6.69 -0.32
N ALA A 492 1.15 -7.80 -0.70
CA ALA A 492 1.41 -8.50 -1.97
C ALA A 492 0.62 -7.92 -3.15
N GLN A 493 -0.19 -6.88 -2.95
CA GLN A 493 -0.84 -6.19 -4.05
C GLN A 493 0.19 -5.43 -4.87
N GLU A 494 0.20 -5.70 -6.17
CA GLU A 494 1.07 -5.06 -7.14
C GLU A 494 0.43 -3.80 -7.72
N ILE A 495 1.21 -2.99 -8.47
CA ILE A 495 0.71 -1.79 -9.14
C ILE A 495 -0.44 -2.18 -10.07
N GLN A 496 -1.59 -1.51 -9.88
CA GLN A 496 -2.81 -1.79 -10.63
C GLN A 496 -2.94 -0.83 -11.82
N PRO A 497 -3.46 -1.31 -12.96
CA PRO A 497 -3.62 -0.50 -14.16
C PRO A 497 -4.83 0.43 -14.07
N LEU A 498 -4.99 1.26 -15.11
CA LEU A 498 -6.26 1.94 -15.38
C LEU A 498 -7.26 0.89 -15.89
N PHE A 499 -8.40 0.82 -15.22
CA PHE A 499 -9.52 -0.02 -15.65
C PHE A 499 -10.49 0.81 -16.48
N GLY A 500 -11.14 0.22 -17.47
CA GLY A 500 -12.11 0.95 -18.25
C GLY A 500 -12.68 0.17 -19.43
N GLU A 501 -13.68 0.76 -20.08
CA GLU A 501 -14.27 0.31 -21.33
C GLU A 501 -14.05 1.40 -22.38
N HIS A 502 -13.48 1.01 -23.50
CA HIS A 502 -13.27 1.87 -24.67
C HIS A 502 -14.13 1.39 -25.84
N ARG A 503 -14.94 2.29 -26.38
CA ARG A 503 -15.72 2.03 -27.58
C ARG A 503 -14.94 2.41 -28.83
N LEU A 504 -14.98 1.58 -29.85
CA LEU A 504 -14.25 1.69 -31.10
C LEU A 504 -15.23 1.94 -32.25
N GLY A 505 -14.83 2.78 -33.21
CA GLY A 505 -15.67 3.10 -34.37
C GLY A 505 -16.87 4.00 -34.07
N GLY A 506 -17.46 4.57 -35.13
CA GLY A 506 -18.58 5.53 -35.05
C GLY A 506 -19.95 4.88 -34.77
N ASP A 507 -20.09 3.58 -35.01
CA ASP A 507 -21.32 2.81 -34.82
C ASP A 507 -21.39 2.07 -33.48
N GLY A 508 -20.33 2.10 -32.69
CA GLY A 508 -20.25 1.53 -31.33
C GLY A 508 -20.22 0.00 -31.28
N ARG A 509 -20.04 -0.70 -32.42
CA ARG A 509 -19.95 -2.16 -32.47
C ARG A 509 -18.64 -2.67 -31.86
N GLY A 510 -17.52 -1.95 -32.04
CA GLY A 510 -16.25 -2.29 -31.45
C GLY A 510 -16.12 -1.81 -29.99
N TRP A 511 -15.47 -2.60 -29.17
CA TRP A 511 -15.18 -2.25 -27.78
C TRP A 511 -13.99 -3.03 -27.23
N VAL A 512 -13.32 -2.48 -26.23
CA VAL A 512 -12.31 -3.17 -25.41
C VAL A 512 -12.51 -2.80 -23.96
N ARG A 513 -12.46 -3.80 -23.08
CA ARG A 513 -12.66 -3.65 -21.64
C ARG A 513 -11.53 -4.31 -20.85
N THR A 514 -11.10 -3.65 -19.79
CA THR A 514 -10.11 -4.16 -18.82
C THR A 514 -10.76 -4.36 -17.46
N HIS A 515 -10.47 -5.46 -16.77
CA HIS A 515 -10.89 -5.71 -15.39
C HIS A 515 -9.99 -6.75 -14.69
N CYS A 516 -10.04 -6.77 -13.36
CA CYS A 516 -9.33 -7.77 -12.56
C CYS A 516 -9.86 -9.19 -12.81
N CYS A 517 -8.99 -10.18 -12.77
CA CYS A 517 -9.35 -11.58 -12.90
C CYS A 517 -8.66 -12.44 -11.84
N LEU A 518 -9.46 -13.17 -11.07
CA LEU A 518 -9.00 -14.09 -10.02
C LEU A 518 -8.97 -15.56 -10.48
N GLU A 519 -9.39 -15.85 -11.71
CA GLU A 519 -9.49 -17.22 -12.21
C GLU A 519 -8.14 -17.81 -12.59
N ASP A 520 -7.23 -16.98 -13.14
CA ASP A 520 -5.90 -17.40 -13.55
C ASP A 520 -4.87 -16.30 -13.30
N ALA A 521 -3.63 -16.70 -13.01
CA ALA A 521 -2.52 -15.80 -12.68
C ALA A 521 -1.20 -16.35 -13.20
N TRP A 522 -0.29 -15.44 -13.59
CA TRP A 522 1.10 -15.75 -13.85
C TRP A 522 1.92 -15.74 -12.55
N HIS A 523 1.70 -14.74 -11.71
CA HIS A 523 2.35 -14.60 -10.41
C HIS A 523 1.39 -13.98 -9.40
N GLY A 524 1.31 -14.54 -8.19
CA GLY A 524 0.35 -14.11 -7.16
C GLY A 524 -0.98 -14.85 -7.26
N GLY A 525 -2.09 -14.14 -7.30
CA GLY A 525 -3.45 -14.73 -7.27
C GLY A 525 -4.40 -14.18 -8.31
N SER A 526 -3.96 -13.21 -9.13
CA SER A 526 -4.81 -12.56 -10.15
C SER A 526 -3.99 -12.11 -11.36
N SER A 527 -4.69 -11.77 -12.44
CA SER A 527 -4.16 -11.19 -13.67
C SER A 527 -5.08 -10.07 -14.16
N LEU A 528 -4.64 -9.31 -15.16
CA LEU A 528 -5.49 -8.35 -15.85
C LEU A 528 -6.16 -9.04 -17.05
N LEU A 529 -7.48 -9.06 -17.08
CA LEU A 529 -8.25 -9.56 -18.21
C LEU A 529 -8.61 -8.41 -19.16
N VAL A 530 -8.26 -8.58 -20.44
CA VAL A 530 -8.61 -7.67 -21.53
C VAL A 530 -9.48 -8.42 -22.52
N ARG A 531 -10.70 -7.97 -22.69
CA ARG A 531 -11.65 -8.53 -23.68
C ARG A 531 -12.05 -7.46 -24.67
N GLY A 532 -12.26 -7.85 -25.91
CA GLY A 532 -12.73 -6.89 -26.91
C GLY A 532 -13.21 -7.50 -28.20
N VAL A 533 -13.82 -6.62 -29.00
CA VAL A 533 -14.24 -6.88 -30.38
C VAL A 533 -13.64 -5.76 -31.23
N ILE A 534 -12.81 -6.12 -32.21
CA ILE A 534 -12.16 -5.19 -33.14
C ILE A 534 -12.97 -5.27 -34.47
N PRO A 535 -13.68 -4.21 -34.86
CA PRO A 535 -14.48 -4.22 -36.09
C PRO A 535 -13.61 -4.16 -37.35
N PRO A 536 -14.15 -4.53 -38.53
CA PRO A 536 -13.37 -4.65 -39.77
C PRO A 536 -12.62 -3.38 -40.19
N GLU A 537 -13.18 -2.23 -39.94
CA GLU A 537 -12.59 -0.91 -40.30
C GLU A 537 -11.46 -0.49 -39.38
N VAL A 538 -11.29 -1.17 -38.22
CA VAL A 538 -10.22 -0.88 -37.25
C VAL A 538 -9.13 -1.94 -37.36
N GLY A 539 -7.92 -1.54 -37.78
CA GLY A 539 -6.80 -2.48 -37.94
C GLY A 539 -6.19 -2.95 -36.62
N ASN A 540 -6.17 -2.08 -35.64
CA ASN A 540 -5.65 -2.39 -34.30
C ASN A 540 -6.29 -1.48 -33.23
N VAL A 541 -6.15 -1.88 -31.98
CA VAL A 541 -6.52 -1.08 -30.81
C VAL A 541 -5.40 -1.11 -29.78
N ALA A 542 -4.98 0.07 -29.32
CA ALA A 542 -4.00 0.21 -28.24
C ALA A 542 -4.71 0.61 -26.95
N VAL A 543 -4.55 -0.20 -25.91
CA VAL A 543 -5.13 0.02 -24.59
C VAL A 543 -4.05 0.57 -23.67
N ARG A 544 -4.22 1.80 -23.19
CA ARG A 544 -3.30 2.39 -22.20
C ARG A 544 -3.56 1.75 -20.85
N LEU A 545 -2.54 1.08 -20.32
CA LEU A 545 -2.61 0.44 -19.01
C LEU A 545 -2.08 1.36 -17.91
N PHE A 546 -0.97 2.04 -18.18
CA PHE A 546 -0.31 2.90 -17.18
C PHE A 546 0.09 4.23 -17.81
N SER A 547 -0.15 5.29 -17.05
CA SER A 547 0.47 6.58 -17.28
C SER A 547 1.68 6.70 -16.36
N LEU A 548 2.86 6.85 -16.94
CA LEU A 548 4.12 7.07 -16.24
C LEU A 548 4.59 8.48 -16.55
N GLN A 549 5.60 8.97 -15.94
CA GLN A 549 6.38 10.16 -16.37
C GLN A 549 7.81 9.92 -15.91
N ALA A 550 8.33 8.74 -16.22
CA ALA A 550 9.61 8.26 -15.72
C ALA A 550 10.75 8.70 -16.64
N PRO A 551 11.77 9.39 -16.11
CA PRO A 551 13.04 9.54 -16.82
C PRO A 551 13.63 8.17 -17.10
N VAL A 552 14.02 7.91 -18.35
CA VAL A 552 14.57 6.61 -18.71
C VAL A 552 16.08 6.64 -18.79
N PRO A 553 16.76 5.59 -18.26
CA PRO A 553 18.18 5.40 -18.45
C PRO A 553 18.49 5.10 -19.93
N PRO A 554 19.77 5.22 -20.35
CA PRO A 554 20.15 5.06 -21.77
C PRO A 554 19.75 3.72 -22.39
N LYS A 555 19.56 2.67 -21.55
CA LYS A 555 19.16 1.35 -22.01
C LYS A 555 18.23 0.71 -20.99
N ILE A 556 17.06 0.29 -21.47
CA ILE A 556 16.05 -0.42 -20.67
C ILE A 556 15.73 -1.78 -21.28
N TYR A 557 15.40 -2.73 -20.40
CA TYR A 557 14.79 -3.99 -20.80
C TYR A 557 13.32 -3.98 -20.42
N LEU A 558 12.49 -4.54 -21.31
CA LEU A 558 11.07 -4.74 -21.04
C LEU A 558 10.70 -6.22 -21.23
N SER A 559 9.76 -6.67 -20.41
CA SER A 559 9.13 -7.97 -20.55
C SER A 559 7.62 -7.82 -20.41
N MET A 560 6.88 -8.58 -21.21
CA MET A 560 5.44 -8.72 -21.10
C MET A 560 5.07 -10.21 -21.13
N VAL A 561 4.34 -10.67 -20.14
CA VAL A 561 3.77 -12.02 -20.09
C VAL A 561 2.26 -11.95 -20.28
N TYR A 562 1.74 -12.72 -21.22
CA TYR A 562 0.32 -12.73 -21.54
C TYR A 562 -0.15 -14.12 -21.99
N LYS A 563 -1.47 -14.31 -22.04
CA LYS A 563 -2.13 -15.52 -22.51
C LYS A 563 -3.37 -15.14 -23.32
N LEU A 564 -3.44 -15.57 -24.58
CA LEU A 564 -4.67 -15.49 -25.40
C LEU A 564 -5.54 -16.72 -25.15
N GLU A 565 -6.83 -16.52 -25.03
CA GLU A 565 -7.81 -17.57 -24.81
C GLU A 565 -8.73 -17.75 -26.01
N GLY A 566 -9.04 -19.02 -26.32
CA GLY A 566 -9.86 -19.38 -27.43
C GLY A 566 -9.16 -19.26 -28.81
N PRO A 567 -9.84 -19.63 -29.87
CA PRO A 567 -9.34 -19.48 -31.24
C PRO A 567 -9.42 -18.01 -31.66
N THR A 568 -8.28 -17.37 -31.78
CA THR A 568 -8.17 -15.98 -32.26
C THR A 568 -6.84 -15.79 -33.00
N ASP A 569 -6.89 -15.04 -34.09
CA ASP A 569 -5.72 -14.66 -34.88
C ASP A 569 -5.20 -13.25 -34.51
N VAL A 570 -5.75 -12.68 -33.45
CA VAL A 570 -5.32 -11.37 -32.92
C VAL A 570 -3.89 -11.47 -32.39
N THR A 571 -3.06 -10.53 -32.81
CA THR A 571 -1.66 -10.41 -32.32
C THR A 571 -1.55 -9.39 -31.21
N VAL A 572 -0.70 -9.68 -30.22
CA VAL A 572 -0.47 -8.82 -29.04
C VAL A 572 0.93 -8.22 -29.10
N ALA A 573 1.03 -6.91 -28.91
CA ALA A 573 2.29 -6.20 -28.89
C ALA A 573 2.32 -5.14 -27.76
N LEU A 574 3.49 -4.89 -27.21
CA LEU A 574 3.72 -3.75 -26.31
C LEU A 574 3.93 -2.49 -27.14
N GLU A 575 3.33 -1.39 -26.72
CA GLU A 575 3.52 -0.06 -27.28
C GLU A 575 3.88 0.94 -26.18
N LEU A 576 4.74 1.88 -26.49
CA LEU A 576 5.23 2.90 -25.57
C LEU A 576 4.92 4.29 -26.13
N THR A 577 4.57 5.22 -25.26
CA THR A 577 4.59 6.63 -25.58
C THR A 577 5.76 7.30 -24.86
N THR A 578 6.57 8.05 -25.58
CA THR A 578 7.68 8.81 -25.01
C THR A 578 7.50 10.31 -25.27
N GLY A 579 8.06 11.12 -24.38
CA GLY A 579 8.15 12.58 -24.53
C GLY A 579 9.60 13.03 -24.45
N ASP A 580 9.88 14.20 -25.04
CA ASP A 580 11.21 14.78 -24.98
C ASP A 580 11.51 15.38 -23.61
N ALA A 581 12.65 15.02 -23.04
CA ALA A 581 13.24 15.67 -21.86
C ALA A 581 14.51 16.46 -22.24
N GLY A 582 14.56 16.94 -23.50
CA GLY A 582 15.71 17.56 -24.14
C GLY A 582 15.86 17.10 -25.59
N SER A 583 17.02 16.58 -25.98
CA SER A 583 17.22 15.92 -27.28
C SER A 583 16.97 14.42 -27.11
N CYS A 584 15.82 13.92 -27.56
CA CYS A 584 15.48 12.51 -27.49
C CYS A 584 16.12 11.72 -28.65
N HIS A 585 16.93 10.69 -28.32
CA HIS A 585 17.49 9.74 -29.30
C HIS A 585 16.92 8.36 -29.02
N ILE A 586 16.31 7.74 -30.02
CA ILE A 586 15.58 6.50 -29.94
C ILE A 586 16.26 5.46 -30.85
N GLY A 587 16.70 4.35 -30.27
CA GLY A 587 17.29 3.24 -31.01
C GLY A 587 16.63 1.90 -30.69
N GLY A 588 16.59 1.00 -31.70
CA GLY A 588 15.99 -0.33 -31.53
C GLY A 588 14.46 -0.36 -31.62
N ILE A 589 13.85 0.61 -32.31
CA ILE A 589 12.40 0.82 -32.36
C ILE A 589 11.94 1.13 -33.78
N SER A 590 10.72 0.69 -34.10
CA SER A 590 9.96 1.18 -35.25
C SER A 590 9.10 2.36 -34.79
N VAL A 591 9.41 3.57 -35.28
CA VAL A 591 8.62 4.77 -35.00
C VAL A 591 7.30 4.68 -35.78
N LEU A 592 6.18 4.71 -35.07
CA LEU A 592 4.85 4.59 -35.69
C LEU A 592 4.35 5.91 -36.29
N ASN A 593 4.71 7.05 -35.68
CA ASN A 593 4.38 8.39 -36.19
C ASN A 593 5.50 9.40 -35.86
N ALA A 594 6.00 10.07 -36.84
CA ALA A 594 6.90 11.20 -36.71
C ALA A 594 6.12 12.52 -36.89
N GLU A 595 5.17 12.81 -36.04
CA GLU A 595 4.50 14.10 -36.03
C GLU A 595 5.28 15.14 -35.22
N THR A 596 5.08 16.38 -35.57
CA THR A 596 5.71 17.60 -35.02
C THR A 596 5.44 17.84 -33.51
N SER A 597 4.94 16.84 -32.78
CA SER A 597 4.69 16.89 -31.35
C SER A 597 5.87 16.31 -30.58
N SER A 598 6.12 16.81 -29.37
CA SER A 598 7.11 16.29 -28.42
C SER A 598 6.77 14.89 -27.87
N ARG A 599 5.77 14.20 -28.44
CA ARG A 599 5.34 12.84 -28.07
C ARG A 599 5.53 11.88 -29.23
N HIS A 600 6.12 10.73 -28.94
CA HIS A 600 6.38 9.69 -29.93
C HIS A 600 5.73 8.38 -29.49
N SER A 601 4.94 7.77 -30.38
CA SER A 601 4.40 6.42 -30.19
C SER A 601 5.36 5.41 -30.80
N LEU A 602 5.78 4.44 -30.02
CA LEU A 602 6.89 3.54 -30.32
C LEU A 602 6.47 2.09 -30.08
N ARG A 603 6.81 1.22 -31.03
CA ARG A 603 6.66 -0.22 -30.87
C ARG A 603 8.04 -0.87 -30.72
N PRO A 604 8.44 -1.33 -29.53
CA PRO A 604 9.75 -1.91 -29.32
C PRO A 604 9.91 -3.20 -30.13
N LEU A 605 11.13 -3.45 -30.64
CA LEU A 605 11.47 -4.65 -31.38
C LEU A 605 11.72 -5.81 -30.42
N ARG A 606 11.08 -6.94 -30.69
CA ARG A 606 11.31 -8.17 -29.91
C ARG A 606 12.76 -8.61 -30.03
N VAL A 607 13.32 -9.06 -28.94
CA VAL A 607 14.62 -9.73 -28.90
C VAL A 607 14.44 -11.18 -28.47
N PRO A 608 15.24 -12.12 -29.02
CA PRO A 608 15.16 -13.50 -28.58
C PRO A 608 15.52 -13.60 -27.09
N PRO A 609 14.85 -14.47 -26.31
CA PRO A 609 15.14 -14.67 -24.89
C PRO A 609 16.62 -14.97 -24.60
N THR A 610 17.32 -15.62 -25.55
CA THR A 610 18.77 -15.93 -25.44
C THR A 610 19.64 -14.67 -25.34
N LYS A 611 19.25 -13.54 -25.95
CA LYS A 611 19.95 -12.26 -25.83
C LYS A 611 19.87 -11.67 -24.41
N LEU A 612 18.81 -11.99 -23.70
CA LEU A 612 18.54 -11.57 -22.34
C LEU A 612 18.69 -12.72 -21.34
N ALA A 613 19.41 -13.79 -21.73
CA ALA A 613 19.52 -15.04 -20.96
C ALA A 613 19.96 -14.82 -19.51
N ARG A 614 20.79 -13.80 -19.24
CA ARG A 614 21.22 -13.46 -17.88
C ARG A 614 20.06 -12.92 -17.04
N TRP A 615 19.13 -12.14 -17.61
CA TRP A 615 17.94 -11.65 -16.95
C TRP A 615 16.81 -12.68 -17.01
N VAL A 616 16.48 -13.19 -18.20
CA VAL A 616 15.48 -14.24 -18.41
C VAL A 616 15.87 -15.53 -17.71
N GLY A 617 17.15 -15.87 -17.65
CA GLY A 617 17.67 -17.02 -16.90
C GLY A 617 17.54 -16.87 -15.38
N ARG A 618 17.61 -15.65 -14.86
CA ARG A 618 17.28 -15.36 -13.44
C ARG A 618 15.77 -15.42 -13.18
N CYS A 619 14.95 -15.05 -14.16
CA CYS A 619 13.52 -15.30 -14.16
C CYS A 619 13.18 -16.75 -14.57
N GLY A 620 14.17 -17.53 -14.97
CA GLY A 620 14.18 -18.76 -15.74
C GLY A 620 13.14 -19.77 -15.39
N ARG A 621 12.11 -19.89 -16.22
CA ARG A 621 11.17 -21.01 -16.18
C ARG A 621 10.60 -21.32 -17.54
N GLN A 622 10.35 -22.59 -17.70
CA GLN A 622 9.56 -23.11 -18.77
C GLN A 622 8.14 -22.51 -18.66
N LEU A 623 7.74 -21.74 -19.64
CA LEU A 623 6.41 -21.17 -19.69
C LEU A 623 5.41 -22.34 -19.80
N SER A 624 4.49 -22.42 -18.82
CA SER A 624 3.47 -23.45 -18.74
C SER A 624 2.08 -22.82 -18.82
N GLY A 625 1.04 -23.62 -19.05
CA GLY A 625 -0.35 -23.16 -18.98
C GLY A 625 -0.78 -22.18 -20.07
N GLY A 626 -0.07 -22.13 -21.22
CA GLY A 626 -0.40 -21.25 -22.36
C GLY A 626 0.09 -19.80 -22.22
N TRP A 627 0.86 -19.48 -21.20
CA TRP A 627 1.49 -18.17 -21.05
C TRP A 627 2.62 -17.97 -22.07
N VAL A 628 2.73 -16.77 -22.62
CA VAL A 628 3.73 -16.35 -23.60
C VAL A 628 4.47 -15.14 -23.07
N GLN A 629 5.80 -15.15 -23.19
CA GLN A 629 6.66 -14.01 -22.80
C GLN A 629 7.28 -13.35 -24.02
N HIS A 630 7.12 -12.03 -24.10
CA HIS A 630 7.82 -11.19 -25.07
C HIS A 630 8.83 -10.31 -24.35
N CYS A 631 10.08 -10.33 -24.84
CA CYS A 631 11.16 -9.52 -24.31
C CYS A 631 11.59 -8.46 -25.32
N TYR A 632 12.00 -7.30 -24.84
CA TYR A 632 12.41 -6.15 -25.65
C TYR A 632 13.63 -5.49 -25.03
N GLU A 633 14.46 -4.91 -25.90
CA GLU A 633 15.61 -4.09 -25.52
C GLU A 633 15.47 -2.73 -26.24
N VAL A 634 15.46 -1.65 -25.46
CA VAL A 634 15.23 -0.30 -25.99
C VAL A 634 16.34 0.62 -25.50
N SER A 635 16.88 1.41 -26.44
CA SER A 635 17.85 2.46 -26.15
C SER A 635 17.18 3.81 -26.29
N LEU A 636 17.07 4.55 -25.19
CA LEU A 636 16.44 5.86 -25.09
C LEU A 636 17.42 6.83 -24.42
N ARG A 637 17.57 8.04 -24.96
CA ARG A 637 18.41 9.08 -24.34
C ARG A 637 17.66 10.41 -24.34
N GLY A 638 17.58 11.06 -23.18
CA GLY A 638 16.90 12.34 -23.03
C GLY A 638 15.39 12.25 -23.22
N CYS A 639 14.78 11.09 -22.96
CA CYS A 639 13.36 10.85 -23.10
C CYS A 639 12.71 10.60 -21.73
N LEU A 640 11.41 10.91 -21.65
CA LEU A 640 10.50 10.46 -20.59
C LEU A 640 9.64 9.32 -21.14
N LEU A 641 9.50 8.25 -20.42
CA LEU A 641 8.48 7.24 -20.68
C LEU A 641 7.15 7.76 -20.13
N LEU A 642 6.17 7.99 -21.01
CA LEU A 642 4.90 8.60 -20.67
C LEU A 642 3.79 7.56 -20.44
N ASP A 643 3.61 6.63 -21.38
CA ASP A 643 2.57 5.63 -21.25
C ASP A 643 3.08 4.23 -21.63
N LEU A 644 2.51 3.21 -20.99
CA LEU A 644 2.59 1.80 -21.37
C LEU A 644 1.24 1.37 -21.92
N LEU A 645 1.23 0.86 -23.16
CA LEU A 645 0.03 0.39 -23.84
C LEU A 645 0.23 -1.04 -24.33
N VAL A 646 -0.87 -1.78 -24.41
CA VAL A 646 -0.90 -3.08 -25.09
C VAL A 646 -1.77 -2.95 -26.33
N CYS A 647 -1.21 -3.31 -27.47
CA CYS A 647 -1.84 -3.21 -28.78
C CYS A 647 -2.33 -4.59 -29.23
N PHE A 648 -3.59 -4.66 -29.62
CA PHE A 648 -4.24 -5.83 -30.23
C PHE A 648 -4.48 -5.54 -31.69
N SER A 649 -3.91 -6.35 -32.57
CA SER A 649 -4.01 -6.15 -34.03
C SER A 649 -4.68 -7.34 -34.70
N ARG A 650 -5.56 -7.05 -35.63
CA ARG A 650 -6.22 -8.03 -36.48
C ARG A 650 -5.25 -8.62 -37.51
N PRO A 651 -5.51 -9.86 -38.01
CA PRO A 651 -4.76 -10.39 -39.14
C PRO A 651 -4.99 -9.51 -40.39
N PRO A 652 -3.95 -9.29 -41.21
CA PRO A 652 -4.08 -8.51 -42.43
C PRO A 652 -5.08 -9.13 -43.37
N GLY A 653 -6.05 -8.33 -43.87
CA GLY A 653 -7.03 -8.76 -44.86
C GLY A 653 -8.30 -9.47 -44.31
N SER A 654 -8.43 -9.63 -42.99
CA SER A 654 -9.67 -10.10 -42.38
C SER A 654 -10.84 -9.15 -42.71
N ARG A 655 -12.00 -9.67 -43.08
CA ARG A 655 -13.22 -8.91 -43.38
C ARG A 655 -14.27 -9.00 -42.27
N GLU A 656 -14.05 -9.87 -41.29
CA GLU A 656 -14.98 -10.13 -40.19
C GLU A 656 -14.48 -9.38 -38.93
N GLU A 657 -15.37 -9.14 -37.99
CA GLU A 657 -14.98 -8.64 -36.66
C GLU A 657 -14.16 -9.69 -35.91
N GLU A 658 -13.17 -9.26 -35.16
CA GLU A 658 -12.31 -10.14 -34.39
C GLU A 658 -12.56 -9.97 -32.89
N SER A 659 -13.05 -11.05 -32.26
CA SER A 659 -13.22 -11.14 -30.82
C SER A 659 -11.96 -11.71 -30.20
N PHE A 660 -11.57 -11.18 -29.04
CA PHE A 660 -10.42 -11.70 -28.30
C PHE A 660 -10.61 -11.64 -26.78
N THR A 661 -9.95 -12.57 -26.11
CA THR A 661 -9.77 -12.58 -24.65
C THR A 661 -8.28 -12.76 -24.38
N CYS A 662 -7.69 -11.82 -23.68
CA CYS A 662 -6.27 -11.82 -23.32
C CYS A 662 -6.11 -11.62 -21.82
N ARG A 663 -5.29 -12.46 -21.18
CA ARG A 663 -4.83 -12.25 -19.81
C ARG A 663 -3.41 -11.68 -19.83
N LEU A 664 -3.20 -10.58 -19.15
CA LEU A 664 -1.87 -10.04 -18.91
C LEU A 664 -1.41 -10.51 -17.53
N GLY A 665 -0.28 -11.22 -17.49
CA GLY A 665 0.26 -11.82 -16.29
C GLY A 665 1.39 -11.02 -15.67
N GLU A 666 2.16 -10.25 -16.48
CA GLU A 666 3.26 -9.44 -15.98
C GLU A 666 3.70 -8.39 -17.00
N ILE A 667 4.08 -7.23 -16.50
CA ILE A 667 4.85 -6.22 -17.25
C ILE A 667 6.03 -5.77 -16.38
N GLN A 668 7.22 -5.72 -17.00
CA GLN A 668 8.45 -5.25 -16.36
C GLN A 668 9.13 -4.22 -17.25
N VAL A 669 9.57 -3.11 -16.65
CA VAL A 669 10.45 -2.09 -17.27
C VAL A 669 11.59 -1.83 -16.30
N VAL A 670 12.80 -2.23 -16.67
CA VAL A 670 13.96 -2.19 -15.79
C VAL A 670 15.17 -1.54 -16.46
N ASP A 671 15.99 -0.87 -15.67
CA ASP A 671 17.27 -0.36 -16.11
C ASP A 671 18.23 -1.53 -16.42
N ALA A 672 18.82 -1.54 -17.58
CA ALA A 672 19.80 -2.55 -17.96
C ALA A 672 21.03 -2.58 -17.02
N ALA A 673 21.40 -1.44 -16.44
CA ALA A 673 22.51 -1.33 -15.51
C ALA A 673 22.19 -1.95 -14.13
N SER A 674 20.97 -1.80 -13.63
CA SER A 674 20.57 -2.35 -12.32
C SER A 674 20.65 -3.87 -12.28
N LEU A 675 20.41 -4.55 -13.41
CA LEU A 675 20.51 -6.01 -13.52
C LEU A 675 21.94 -6.55 -13.40
N LEU A 676 22.94 -5.70 -13.55
CA LEU A 676 24.35 -6.05 -13.41
C LEU A 676 24.88 -5.83 -12.00
N ALA A 677 24.18 -5.06 -11.17
CA ALA A 677 24.58 -4.81 -9.80
C ALA A 677 24.53 -6.10 -8.96
N PRO A 678 25.54 -6.34 -8.10
CA PRO A 678 25.47 -7.45 -7.16
C PRO A 678 24.35 -7.19 -6.15
N LEU A 679 23.57 -8.22 -5.82
CA LEU A 679 22.61 -8.15 -4.74
C LEU A 679 23.31 -8.23 -3.39
N PRO A 680 22.85 -7.48 -2.38
CA PRO A 680 23.30 -7.74 -1.02
C PRO A 680 22.84 -9.12 -0.56
N GLN A 681 23.65 -9.76 0.27
CA GLN A 681 23.30 -11.03 0.88
C GLN A 681 22.38 -10.82 2.10
N VAL A 682 21.48 -11.76 2.33
CA VAL A 682 20.71 -11.83 3.58
C VAL A 682 21.68 -12.26 4.70
N GLN A 683 21.80 -11.45 5.74
CA GLN A 683 22.76 -11.66 6.82
C GLN A 683 22.07 -11.94 8.15
N ALA A 684 22.77 -12.59 9.07
CA ALA A 684 22.39 -12.77 10.47
C ALA A 684 20.97 -13.34 10.64
N VAL A 685 20.64 -14.42 9.92
CA VAL A 685 19.35 -15.10 10.11
C VAL A 685 19.33 -15.75 11.49
N THR A 686 18.39 -15.35 12.32
CA THR A 686 18.22 -15.82 13.72
C THR A 686 16.84 -16.37 13.95
N ILE A 687 16.71 -17.29 14.93
CA ILE A 687 15.45 -17.92 15.34
C ILE A 687 15.17 -17.52 16.79
N SER A 688 13.93 -17.09 17.06
CA SER A 688 13.48 -16.71 18.40
C SER A 688 12.01 -17.11 18.65
N HIS A 689 11.52 -16.95 19.88
CA HIS A 689 10.15 -17.23 20.29
C HIS A 689 9.68 -18.62 19.81
N ILE A 690 10.53 -19.63 20.03
CA ILE A 690 10.25 -21.03 19.68
C ILE A 690 9.15 -21.57 20.63
N ARG A 691 8.13 -22.17 20.04
CA ARG A 691 7.01 -22.79 20.76
C ARG A 691 6.72 -24.14 20.14
N TRP A 692 6.55 -25.12 20.99
CA TRP A 692 6.19 -26.48 20.62
C TRP A 692 4.82 -26.85 21.16
N GLN A 693 4.03 -27.53 20.34
CA GLN A 693 2.75 -28.10 20.75
C GLN A 693 2.63 -29.51 20.20
N PRO A 694 2.04 -30.47 20.96
CA PRO A 694 1.76 -31.78 20.39
C PRO A 694 0.68 -31.64 19.31
N SER A 695 0.87 -32.29 18.17
CA SER A 695 -0.20 -32.40 17.18
C SER A 695 -1.34 -33.28 17.78
N ALA A 696 -2.59 -32.86 17.57
CA ALA A 696 -3.77 -33.56 18.06
C ALA A 696 -3.95 -34.91 17.33
N SER A 697 -3.17 -35.92 17.69
CA SER A 697 -3.32 -37.31 17.27
C SER A 697 -3.89 -38.11 18.42
N GLU A 698 -5.05 -38.75 18.25
CA GLU A 698 -5.83 -39.50 19.24
C GLU A 698 -5.19 -40.83 19.67
N ARG A 699 -3.89 -40.99 19.69
CA ARG A 699 -3.20 -42.22 20.11
C ARG A 699 -2.48 -42.01 21.42
N GLU A 700 -2.71 -42.93 22.38
CA GLU A 700 -1.92 -43.05 23.58
C GLU A 700 -0.47 -43.38 23.20
N GLY A 701 0.45 -42.41 23.46
CA GLY A 701 1.88 -42.54 23.20
C GLY A 701 2.52 -41.17 22.93
N PRO A 702 3.86 -41.08 22.87
CA PRO A 702 4.55 -39.84 22.49
C PRO A 702 4.08 -39.40 21.09
N PRO A 703 3.81 -38.10 20.89
CA PRO A 703 3.30 -37.60 19.60
C PRO A 703 4.33 -37.88 18.48
N ALA A 704 3.86 -38.45 17.38
CA ALA A 704 4.70 -38.65 16.19
C ALA A 704 4.95 -37.35 15.44
N LEU A 705 4.03 -36.37 15.58
CA LEU A 705 4.11 -35.03 14.96
C LEU A 705 3.98 -33.95 16.03
N LEU A 706 4.77 -32.91 15.85
CA LEU A 706 4.77 -31.68 16.63
C LEU A 706 4.36 -30.49 15.77
N GLN A 707 3.78 -29.47 16.40
CA GLN A 707 3.57 -28.16 15.80
C GLN A 707 4.65 -27.22 16.32
N LEU A 708 5.44 -26.69 15.39
CA LEU A 708 6.47 -25.68 15.64
C LEU A 708 5.98 -24.30 15.26
N SER A 709 6.04 -23.36 16.19
CA SER A 709 5.91 -21.93 15.91
C SER A 709 7.18 -21.20 16.34
N CYS A 710 7.75 -20.37 15.46
CA CYS A 710 8.95 -19.59 15.79
C CYS A 710 9.00 -18.30 14.97
N THR A 711 9.87 -17.36 15.34
CA THR A 711 10.08 -16.10 14.61
C THR A 711 11.49 -16.08 14.04
N LEU A 712 11.58 -15.88 12.74
CA LEU A 712 12.83 -15.61 12.04
C LEU A 712 13.10 -14.12 11.99
N HIS A 713 14.36 -13.71 12.17
CA HIS A 713 14.83 -12.34 11.98
C HIS A 713 16.08 -12.37 11.10
N TRP A 714 16.27 -11.34 10.28
CA TRP A 714 17.46 -11.21 9.44
C TRP A 714 17.81 -9.76 9.19
N SER A 715 18.98 -9.51 8.64
CA SER A 715 19.43 -8.18 8.23
C SER A 715 19.54 -8.11 6.71
N PHE A 716 19.02 -7.03 6.12
CA PHE A 716 19.06 -6.77 4.69
C PHE A 716 18.85 -5.29 4.35
N LEU A 717 19.40 -4.84 3.20
CA LEU A 717 19.20 -3.48 2.70
C LEU A 717 17.83 -3.36 2.02
N LEU A 718 16.84 -2.84 2.76
CA LEU A 718 15.42 -2.79 2.37
C LEU A 718 15.16 -2.02 1.06
N SER A 719 15.98 -1.02 0.72
CA SER A 719 15.80 -0.23 -0.51
C SER A 719 15.94 -1.03 -1.82
N GLN A 720 16.48 -2.24 -1.77
CA GLN A 720 16.74 -3.09 -2.94
C GLN A 720 15.79 -4.29 -3.07
N VAL A 721 14.90 -4.50 -2.12
CA VAL A 721 14.01 -5.66 -2.07
C VAL A 721 12.55 -5.26 -2.12
N ARG A 722 11.69 -6.10 -2.74
CA ARG A 722 10.22 -6.00 -2.72
C ARG A 722 9.62 -6.77 -1.56
N CYS A 723 10.11 -7.97 -1.33
CA CYS A 723 9.68 -8.87 -0.26
C CYS A 723 10.72 -9.99 -0.09
N PHE A 724 10.50 -10.82 0.91
CA PHE A 724 11.24 -12.06 1.11
C PHE A 724 10.28 -13.24 1.00
N ARG A 725 10.77 -14.35 0.43
CA ARG A 725 10.06 -15.62 0.40
C ARG A 725 10.71 -16.53 1.43
N ILE A 726 9.89 -17.08 2.31
CA ILE A 726 10.33 -17.91 3.41
C ILE A 726 10.10 -19.38 3.04
N HIS A 727 11.13 -20.18 3.22
CA HIS A 727 11.09 -21.61 2.91
C HIS A 727 11.70 -22.44 4.03
N CYS A 728 11.43 -23.73 4.05
CA CYS A 728 12.12 -24.67 4.93
C CYS A 728 12.46 -25.99 4.23
N TRP A 729 13.50 -26.65 4.74
CA TRP A 729 13.82 -28.04 4.49
C TRP A 729 13.81 -28.84 5.79
N GLY A 730 13.39 -30.11 5.72
CA GLY A 730 13.27 -31.00 6.87
C GLY A 730 11.90 -30.87 7.55
N GLY A 731 11.66 -31.71 8.52
CA GLY A 731 10.42 -31.75 9.31
C GLY A 731 9.44 -32.83 8.91
N MET A 732 9.45 -33.33 7.69
CA MET A 732 8.72 -34.55 7.30
C MET A 732 9.71 -35.49 6.61
N SER A 733 9.99 -36.63 7.22
CA SER A 733 10.78 -37.69 6.60
C SER A 733 9.87 -38.76 6.04
N ASP A 734 10.16 -39.17 4.80
CA ASP A 734 9.77 -40.46 4.30
C ASP A 734 10.81 -41.47 4.82
N ASP A 735 10.75 -41.81 6.13
CA ASP A 735 11.63 -42.78 6.76
C ASP A 735 11.17 -44.20 6.45
N SER A 736 11.51 -44.65 5.25
CA SER A 736 11.78 -46.07 5.06
C SER A 736 13.26 -46.30 5.40
N PRO A 737 13.64 -47.06 6.40
CA PRO A 737 15.04 -47.28 6.77
C PRO A 737 15.80 -47.99 5.62
N GLY A 738 16.71 -47.24 4.98
CA GLY A 738 17.64 -47.83 4.00
C GLY A 738 17.60 -47.21 2.59
N ARG A 739 16.84 -46.15 2.32
CA ARG A 739 16.94 -45.34 1.11
C ARG A 739 17.22 -43.88 1.47
N GLU A 740 18.43 -43.40 1.14
CA GLU A 740 18.64 -41.95 0.93
C GLU A 740 17.76 -41.54 -0.26
N LEU A 741 16.54 -41.14 0.00
CA LEU A 741 15.72 -40.45 -1.00
C LEU A 741 16.40 -39.11 -1.31
N PRO A 742 16.54 -38.74 -2.59
CA PRO A 742 17.08 -37.44 -2.94
C PRO A 742 16.21 -36.37 -2.25
N ARG A 743 16.87 -35.40 -1.59
CA ARG A 743 16.18 -34.21 -1.07
C ARG A 743 15.20 -33.69 -2.14
N PRO A 744 13.96 -33.31 -1.77
CA PRO A 744 13.05 -32.70 -2.75
C PRO A 744 13.82 -31.57 -3.46
N GLU A 745 13.72 -31.49 -4.78
CA GLU A 745 14.46 -30.50 -5.60
C GLU A 745 14.27 -29.05 -5.13
N MET A 746 13.17 -28.76 -4.43
CA MET A 746 12.82 -27.45 -3.93
C MET A 746 12.37 -27.49 -2.47
N PRO A 747 12.78 -26.49 -1.65
CA PRO A 747 12.31 -26.35 -0.28
C PRO A 747 10.81 -26.00 -0.23
N MET A 748 10.13 -26.42 0.84
CA MET A 748 8.73 -26.07 1.08
C MET A 748 8.57 -24.57 1.31
N PHE A 749 7.68 -23.95 0.58
CA PHE A 749 7.33 -22.52 0.74
C PHE A 749 6.44 -22.33 1.97
N LEU A 750 6.80 -21.40 2.87
CA LEU A 750 6.05 -21.07 4.09
C LEU A 750 5.24 -19.78 3.98
N GLY A 751 5.73 -18.78 3.21
CA GLY A 751 5.02 -17.52 3.07
C GLY A 751 5.87 -16.36 2.56
N LEU A 752 5.25 -15.17 2.51
CA LEU A 752 5.87 -13.91 2.12
C LEU A 752 6.08 -13.02 3.34
N ALA A 753 7.26 -12.44 3.47
CA ALA A 753 7.57 -11.42 4.45
C ALA A 753 7.78 -10.05 3.76
N PHE A 754 7.11 -9.03 4.26
CA PHE A 754 7.30 -7.63 3.87
C PHE A 754 7.93 -6.82 5.01
N ALA A 755 8.78 -7.49 5.77
CA ALA A 755 9.59 -6.98 6.86
C ALA A 755 10.86 -7.84 6.94
N THR A 756 11.83 -7.47 7.80
CA THR A 756 13.02 -8.29 8.07
C THR A 756 12.80 -9.33 9.17
N GLN A 757 11.56 -9.74 9.34
CA GLN A 757 11.16 -10.80 10.27
C GLN A 757 9.90 -11.52 9.77
N TYR A 758 9.76 -12.78 10.18
CA TYR A 758 8.62 -13.61 9.81
C TYR A 758 8.27 -14.59 10.91
N ARG A 759 6.99 -14.63 11.30
CA ARG A 759 6.46 -15.60 12.27
C ARG A 759 5.97 -16.84 11.54
N ILE A 760 6.59 -17.97 11.80
CA ILE A 760 6.12 -19.30 11.41
C ILE A 760 5.13 -19.75 12.48
N VAL A 761 3.97 -20.27 12.06
CA VAL A 761 2.88 -20.69 12.96
C VAL A 761 2.47 -22.10 12.61
N ASP A 762 2.41 -22.96 13.62
CA ASP A 762 1.86 -24.34 13.59
C ASP A 762 2.45 -25.22 12.45
N LEU A 763 3.75 -25.06 12.16
CA LEU A 763 4.44 -25.87 11.18
C LEU A 763 4.51 -27.32 11.72
N LEU A 764 3.93 -28.25 10.97
CA LEU A 764 3.98 -29.67 11.31
C LEU A 764 5.39 -30.22 11.05
N VAL A 765 5.96 -30.84 12.07
CA VAL A 765 7.29 -31.46 12.02
C VAL A 765 7.26 -32.79 12.76
N GLU A 766 8.13 -33.71 12.39
CA GLU A 766 8.26 -34.99 13.11
C GLU A 766 8.91 -34.81 14.48
N ALA A 767 8.43 -35.55 15.45
CA ALA A 767 9.04 -35.61 16.77
C ALA A 767 10.42 -36.26 16.71
N ALA A 768 11.37 -35.75 17.51
CA ALA A 768 12.65 -36.37 17.69
C ALA A 768 12.51 -37.66 18.50
N GLY A 769 13.15 -38.73 18.08
CA GLY A 769 13.25 -39.95 18.87
C GLY A 769 14.17 -39.78 20.09
N PRO A 770 14.05 -40.66 21.12
CA PRO A 770 14.95 -40.61 22.27
C PRO A 770 16.44 -40.66 21.85
N GLY A 771 17.21 -39.66 22.28
CA GLY A 771 18.63 -39.56 21.99
C GLY A 771 19.00 -39.24 20.53
N GLN A 772 18.03 -38.76 19.73
CA GLN A 772 18.25 -38.34 18.36
C GLN A 772 17.94 -36.84 18.22
N ASP A 773 18.84 -36.10 17.52
CA ASP A 773 18.59 -34.74 17.10
C ASP A 773 17.94 -34.78 15.72
N ARG A 774 16.90 -33.96 15.54
CA ARG A 774 16.28 -33.64 14.24
C ARG A 774 16.82 -32.32 13.73
N ARG A 775 16.96 -32.20 12.40
CA ARG A 775 17.45 -30.99 11.74
C ARG A 775 16.39 -30.38 10.86
N MET A 776 16.19 -29.08 11.00
CA MET A 776 15.36 -28.25 10.13
C MET A 776 16.20 -27.04 9.66
N GLU A 777 16.06 -26.68 8.40
CA GLU A 777 16.75 -25.53 7.81
C GLU A 777 15.72 -24.53 7.31
N PHE A 778 15.80 -23.31 7.78
CA PHE A 778 15.00 -22.18 7.30
C PHE A 778 15.79 -21.35 6.31
N LEU A 779 15.10 -20.92 5.23
CA LEU A 779 15.69 -20.22 4.11
C LEU A 779 14.94 -18.93 3.86
N VAL A 780 15.69 -17.85 3.62
CA VAL A 780 15.16 -16.53 3.33
C VAL A 780 15.61 -16.11 1.93
N GLU A 781 14.70 -16.18 0.96
CA GLU A 781 14.93 -15.78 -0.44
C GLU A 781 14.59 -14.29 -0.60
N PRO A 782 15.52 -13.37 -0.88
CA PRO A 782 15.19 -11.97 -1.20
C PRO A 782 14.62 -11.88 -2.62
N VAL A 783 13.55 -11.11 -2.80
CA VAL A 783 12.98 -10.78 -4.11
C VAL A 783 13.35 -9.34 -4.45
N PRO A 784 14.25 -9.09 -5.41
CA PRO A 784 14.67 -7.75 -5.81
C PRO A 784 13.53 -6.92 -6.41
N LYS A 785 13.70 -5.59 -6.41
CA LYS A 785 12.71 -4.67 -7.00
C LYS A 785 12.50 -4.90 -8.50
N GLU A 786 13.51 -5.38 -9.20
CA GLU A 786 13.46 -5.75 -10.62
C GLU A 786 12.65 -7.03 -10.90
N GLY A 787 12.24 -7.77 -9.87
CA GLY A 787 11.36 -8.92 -9.97
C GLY A 787 12.00 -10.22 -10.49
N PHE A 788 13.31 -10.36 -10.49
CA PHE A 788 13.99 -11.61 -10.85
C PHE A 788 14.26 -12.52 -9.64
N ARG A 789 14.51 -13.79 -9.87
CA ARG A 789 14.87 -14.75 -8.79
C ARG A 789 16.36 -14.74 -8.49
N VAL A 790 16.66 -14.79 -7.21
CA VAL A 790 18.02 -14.93 -6.70
C VAL A 790 18.37 -16.41 -6.63
N PRO A 791 19.59 -16.82 -7.06
CA PRO A 791 20.05 -18.20 -6.89
C PRO A 791 19.99 -18.65 -5.43
N GLN A 792 19.59 -19.90 -5.20
CA GLN A 792 19.41 -20.44 -3.84
C GLN A 792 20.70 -20.41 -3.00
N ALA A 793 21.87 -20.46 -3.63
CA ALA A 793 23.15 -20.33 -2.95
C ALA A 793 23.36 -18.97 -2.27
N GLU A 794 22.58 -17.93 -2.69
CA GLU A 794 22.64 -16.57 -2.17
C GLU A 794 21.52 -16.28 -1.13
N TRP A 795 20.70 -17.28 -0.78
CA TRP A 795 19.63 -17.13 0.22
C TRP A 795 20.22 -17.14 1.62
N GLY A 796 19.60 -16.37 2.53
CA GLY A 796 19.95 -16.46 3.95
C GLY A 796 19.50 -17.79 4.57
N ARG A 797 20.24 -18.28 5.57
CA ARG A 797 20.03 -19.60 6.17
C ARG A 797 20.12 -19.57 7.68
N ALA A 798 19.30 -20.38 8.35
CA ALA A 798 19.43 -20.73 9.76
C ALA A 798 19.01 -22.19 9.98
N VAL A 799 19.74 -22.90 10.82
CA VAL A 799 19.48 -24.30 11.16
C VAL A 799 18.94 -24.41 12.57
N LEU A 800 17.84 -25.14 12.74
CA LEU A 800 17.30 -25.56 14.02
C LEU A 800 17.56 -27.05 14.23
N LEU A 801 18.33 -27.39 15.27
CA LEU A 801 18.48 -28.74 15.78
C LEU A 801 17.59 -28.88 17.00
N TYR A 802 16.71 -29.87 17.01
CA TYR A 802 15.83 -30.09 18.15
C TYR A 802 15.83 -31.56 18.57
N SER A 803 15.71 -31.78 19.89
CA SER A 803 15.72 -33.11 20.51
C SER A 803 14.48 -33.29 21.40
N ALA A 804 14.13 -34.57 21.66
CA ALA A 804 13.12 -34.90 22.65
C ALA A 804 13.56 -34.46 24.06
N PRO A 805 12.64 -34.13 24.98
CA PRO A 805 12.98 -33.94 26.37
C PRO A 805 13.60 -35.24 26.94
N ALA A 806 14.61 -35.07 27.81
CA ALA A 806 15.37 -36.19 28.41
C ALA A 806 14.49 -37.05 29.32
#